data_0f3a2b3c305c5e4ba47abbb86639c26c
#
_entry.id   0f3a2b3c305c5e4ba47abbb86639c26c
#
_cell.length_a   1.000
_cell.length_b   1.000
_cell.length_c   1.000
_cell.angle_alpha   90.00
_cell.angle_beta   90.00
_cell.angle_gamma   90.00
#
_symmetry.space_group_name_H-M   'P 1'
#
loop_
_entity.id
_entity.type
_entity.pdbx_description
1 polymer ?
#
loop_
_entity_poly.entity_id
_entity_poly.type
_entity_poly.pdbx_seq_one_letter_code
_entity_poly.pdbx_strand_id
1 'polypeptide(L)'
;MFNKKINLAVSFSVFMLSLSANAVIGPIKITLNPTELSSNYFNEVDTFAPFSSEVYTQDDIKNSKATNIYDFLSQNTSLSLAPSSGNRFSKKISARGYGLTIGSHNLVVTLNGRRLNNIDTSGPAISEVNINDIERVEITKGSGSVIYGDSAMAGAVHLYTKENFETKISTTSGNYGLVQTSASVGINEEKINVNLSMDSLKHGGYHLAGPDGNKDKGKQTKSSMGAAYTTDNGTVISLDISRDSSDTRYPSYLTDAQFDADPSQNGTGNNYTFREAKSSTTNLKIKRKWGNNFEFTTNRSAIDRESQNTYWYSSGTVDKYKYDYNSNDYLLTYTNGNLKIDNGINMFDGKRTVTSTTASNRNTTSKENLGIFSQLQYSRENSVFTIGARNEKVDYEYNPESGTKLTGEYDLNAFEIGVNTSLSPNTSVFTNYNQAFQAPLIDRFFVSATWPATGQVFNGFVKPSKSKNINIGLNHLTDNSKTKVTLYRSNVKDEMFLCKANAASDCGTFGENLNLDKSHKQGLELQNKYIFSPKWSTDLNYAYTIAKIDSDDKGNGALNGKTNPMTSKHNISASVIYSLNDNANMMLTQKYRSKAFAEEDYANKFAKKQKEYNSTNFNFSYSPNEDLKFNFDIENLFKNSYGTRLRDDVIYPGNSTRNIKAGLTYKF
;
A
#
# COMPACT_ATOMS: atom_id res chain seq x y z
N MET A 1 -35.11 5.86 18.42
CA MET A 1 -33.77 5.24 18.34
C MET A 1 -33.76 3.91 17.55
N PHE A 2 -34.81 3.59 16.81
CA PHE A 2 -34.97 2.30 16.10
C PHE A 2 -34.86 2.37 14.57
N ASN A 3 -34.70 3.55 13.97
CA ASN A 3 -34.80 3.74 12.50
C ASN A 3 -33.47 3.75 11.71
N LYS A 4 -32.28 3.58 12.34
CA LYS A 4 -31.00 3.60 11.60
C LYS A 4 -30.43 2.20 11.28
N LYS A 5 -30.95 1.13 11.88
CA LYS A 5 -30.47 -0.24 11.61
C LYS A 5 -31.19 -0.96 10.46
N ILE A 6 -32.33 -0.45 10.01
CA ILE A 6 -33.15 -1.08 8.96
C ILE A 6 -32.69 -0.70 7.56
N ASN A 7 -32.02 0.46 7.39
CA ASN A 7 -31.62 0.93 6.04
C ASN A 7 -30.45 0.16 5.39
N LEU A 8 -29.61 -0.53 6.15
CA LEU A 8 -28.51 -1.31 5.58
C LEU A 8 -28.96 -2.69 5.07
N ALA A 9 -29.94 -3.30 5.74
CA ALA A 9 -30.51 -4.58 5.32
C ALA A 9 -31.50 -4.43 4.14
N VAL A 10 -32.21 -3.32 4.07
CA VAL A 10 -33.19 -3.05 3.01
C VAL A 10 -32.50 -2.68 1.68
N SER A 11 -31.36 -1.99 1.71
CA SER A 11 -30.61 -1.67 0.48
C SER A 11 -30.01 -2.89 -0.21
N PHE A 12 -29.71 -3.94 0.53
CA PHE A 12 -29.17 -5.19 -0.03
C PHE A 12 -30.27 -6.16 -0.50
N SER A 13 -31.43 -6.14 0.14
CA SER A 13 -32.54 -7.05 -0.15
C SER A 13 -33.40 -6.63 -1.35
N VAL A 14 -33.50 -5.35 -1.66
CA VAL A 14 -34.26 -4.84 -2.80
C VAL A 14 -33.57 -5.08 -4.15
N PHE A 15 -32.23 -5.27 -4.16
CA PHE A 15 -31.46 -5.54 -5.38
C PHE A 15 -31.50 -7.01 -5.85
N MET A 16 -31.96 -7.93 -5.00
CA MET A 16 -32.00 -9.37 -5.31
C MET A 16 -33.30 -9.87 -5.92
N LEU A 17 -34.36 -9.04 -6.01
CA LEU A 17 -35.73 -9.51 -6.29
C LEU A 17 -36.30 -9.12 -7.67
N SER A 18 -35.51 -8.61 -8.64
CA SER A 18 -36.04 -8.20 -9.95
C SER A 18 -35.23 -8.65 -11.18
N LEU A 19 -34.58 -9.80 -11.13
CA LEU A 19 -33.83 -10.34 -12.28
C LEU A 19 -34.46 -11.61 -12.87
N SER A 20 -35.65 -11.46 -13.47
CA SER A 20 -36.17 -12.40 -14.44
C SER A 20 -36.51 -11.64 -15.73
N ALA A 21 -35.54 -11.45 -16.60
CA ALA A 21 -35.77 -11.05 -17.98
C ALA A 21 -34.90 -11.92 -18.91
N ASN A 22 -35.55 -12.86 -19.57
CA ASN A 22 -34.97 -13.66 -20.62
C ASN A 22 -34.65 -12.79 -21.85
N ALA A 23 -33.39 -12.65 -22.19
CA ALA A 23 -32.96 -12.20 -23.50
C ALA A 23 -31.93 -13.20 -24.03
N VAL A 24 -32.32 -13.97 -25.02
CA VAL A 24 -31.44 -14.85 -25.78
C VAL A 24 -30.66 -13.97 -26.76
N ILE A 25 -29.39 -13.67 -26.44
CA ILE A 25 -28.40 -13.15 -27.38
C ILE A 25 -27.22 -14.13 -27.30
N GLY A 26 -26.67 -14.54 -28.44
CA GLY A 26 -25.57 -15.51 -28.52
C GLY A 26 -24.37 -15.08 -27.63
N PRO A 27 -23.63 -16.05 -27.07
CA PRO A 27 -22.74 -15.79 -25.96
C PRO A 27 -21.46 -15.10 -26.45
N ILE A 28 -21.27 -13.81 -26.07
CA ILE A 28 -19.93 -13.30 -25.88
C ILE A 28 -19.40 -14.04 -24.65
N LYS A 29 -18.50 -14.97 -24.84
CA LYS A 29 -17.92 -15.80 -23.78
C LYS A 29 -16.85 -14.98 -23.05
N ILE A 30 -17.25 -14.17 -22.06
CA ILE A 30 -16.32 -13.55 -21.14
C ILE A 30 -15.89 -14.66 -20.18
N THR A 31 -14.63 -15.07 -20.23
CA THR A 31 -14.05 -16.08 -19.34
C THR A 31 -13.10 -15.45 -18.35
N LEU A 32 -13.15 -15.89 -17.10
CA LEU A 32 -12.15 -15.53 -16.09
C LEU A 32 -10.94 -16.47 -16.26
N ASN A 33 -9.81 -15.90 -16.65
CA ASN A 33 -8.57 -16.65 -16.81
C ASN A 33 -7.72 -16.57 -15.52
N PRO A 34 -6.90 -17.59 -15.25
CA PRO A 34 -5.87 -17.50 -14.25
C PRO A 34 -4.87 -16.40 -14.64
N THR A 35 -4.33 -15.71 -13.65
CA THR A 35 -3.42 -14.59 -13.86
C THR A 35 -2.01 -14.97 -13.40
N GLU A 36 -1.00 -14.66 -14.18
CA GLU A 36 0.39 -14.91 -13.80
C GLU A 36 0.78 -14.06 -12.61
N LEU A 37 1.47 -14.67 -11.65
CA LEU A 37 2.02 -14.06 -10.45
C LEU A 37 3.55 -14.10 -10.53
N SER A 38 4.18 -12.94 -10.53
CA SER A 38 5.63 -12.81 -10.67
C SER A 38 6.34 -12.37 -9.39
N SER A 39 5.59 -12.04 -8.34
CA SER A 39 6.13 -11.52 -7.09
C SER A 39 6.99 -12.50 -6.30
N ASN A 40 6.88 -13.80 -6.59
CA ASN A 40 7.70 -14.84 -5.98
C ASN A 40 8.87 -15.32 -6.88
N TYR A 41 9.14 -14.63 -7.97
CA TYR A 41 10.12 -14.97 -9.02
C TYR A 41 9.84 -16.29 -9.80
N PHE A 42 8.87 -17.09 -9.37
CA PHE A 42 8.58 -18.39 -10.02
C PHE A 42 7.59 -18.28 -11.20
N ASN A 43 6.99 -17.11 -11.42
CA ASN A 43 6.03 -16.89 -12.50
C ASN A 43 4.92 -17.94 -12.52
N GLU A 44 4.23 -18.06 -11.41
CA GLU A 44 3.13 -19.02 -11.26
C GLU A 44 1.79 -18.42 -11.62
N VAL A 45 0.85 -19.30 -11.89
CA VAL A 45 -0.55 -18.93 -11.95
C VAL A 45 -1.06 -18.65 -10.53
N ASP A 46 -1.76 -17.55 -10.32
CA ASP A 46 -2.19 -17.06 -9.01
C ASP A 46 -3.11 -18.03 -8.24
N THR A 47 -3.73 -18.99 -8.92
CA THR A 47 -4.54 -20.06 -8.31
C THR A 47 -3.70 -21.24 -7.81
N PHE A 48 -2.45 -21.35 -8.22
CA PHE A 48 -1.52 -22.40 -7.78
C PHE A 48 -0.43 -21.89 -6.81
N ALA A 49 -0.39 -20.60 -6.53
CA ALA A 49 0.54 -20.06 -5.54
C ALA A 49 0.29 -20.68 -4.16
N PRO A 50 1.34 -21.12 -3.42
CA PRO A 50 1.20 -21.69 -2.08
C PRO A 50 1.07 -20.62 -0.98
N PHE A 51 0.48 -19.47 -1.31
CA PHE A 51 0.26 -18.34 -0.38
C PHE A 51 -0.94 -17.48 -0.83
N SER A 52 -1.44 -16.64 0.08
CA SER A 52 -2.51 -15.70 -0.21
C SER A 52 -2.03 -14.58 -1.13
N SER A 53 -2.69 -14.39 -2.27
CA SER A 53 -2.38 -13.35 -3.24
C SER A 53 -3.63 -12.70 -3.82
N GLU A 54 -3.51 -11.40 -4.15
CA GLU A 54 -4.46 -10.65 -4.97
C GLU A 54 -3.72 -10.18 -6.23
N VAL A 55 -4.33 -10.34 -7.39
CA VAL A 55 -3.76 -9.88 -8.66
C VAL A 55 -4.79 -9.02 -9.37
N TYR A 56 -4.36 -7.83 -9.75
CA TYR A 56 -5.17 -6.86 -10.50
C TYR A 56 -4.48 -6.54 -11.81
N THR A 57 -5.19 -6.73 -12.89
CA THR A 57 -4.72 -6.51 -14.27
C THR A 57 -4.82 -5.02 -14.65
N GLN A 58 -4.26 -4.69 -15.81
CA GLN A 58 -4.40 -3.36 -16.39
C GLN A 58 -5.87 -2.95 -16.56
N ASP A 59 -6.74 -3.90 -16.91
CA ASP A 59 -8.16 -3.63 -17.09
C ASP A 59 -8.87 -3.36 -15.75
N ASP A 60 -8.50 -4.08 -14.68
CA ASP A 60 -8.98 -3.77 -13.33
C ASP A 60 -8.59 -2.34 -12.94
N ILE A 61 -7.34 -1.94 -13.22
CA ILE A 61 -6.82 -0.59 -12.93
C ILE A 61 -7.55 0.47 -13.77
N LYS A 62 -7.67 0.25 -15.09
CA LYS A 62 -8.41 1.15 -15.99
C LYS A 62 -9.88 1.30 -15.61
N ASN A 63 -10.51 0.22 -15.20
CA ASN A 63 -11.94 0.21 -14.83
C ASN A 63 -12.21 0.89 -13.48
N SER A 64 -11.25 0.89 -12.56
CA SER A 64 -11.38 1.56 -11.26
C SER A 64 -11.45 3.09 -11.37
N LYS A 65 -10.97 3.69 -12.46
CA LYS A 65 -10.87 5.14 -12.69
C LYS A 65 -10.12 5.91 -11.59
N ALA A 66 -9.27 5.21 -10.89
CA ALA A 66 -8.41 5.80 -9.88
C ALA A 66 -7.44 6.80 -10.53
N THR A 67 -7.24 7.94 -9.89
CA THR A 67 -6.31 8.99 -10.38
C THR A 67 -4.87 8.76 -9.90
N ASN A 68 -4.68 7.86 -8.94
CA ASN A 68 -3.38 7.48 -8.40
C ASN A 68 -3.46 6.08 -7.78
N ILE A 69 -2.30 5.49 -7.51
CA ILE A 69 -2.20 4.13 -6.94
C ILE A 69 -2.86 4.02 -5.56
N TYR A 70 -2.76 5.05 -4.71
CA TYR A 70 -3.41 5.02 -3.40
C TYR A 70 -4.93 4.92 -3.50
N ASP A 71 -5.54 5.62 -4.45
CA ASP A 71 -6.98 5.57 -4.67
C ASP A 71 -7.38 4.19 -5.20
N PHE A 72 -6.60 3.62 -6.14
CA PHE A 72 -6.79 2.26 -6.63
C PHE A 72 -6.75 1.23 -5.48
N LEU A 73 -5.68 1.21 -4.71
CA LEU A 73 -5.52 0.27 -3.59
C LEU A 73 -6.63 0.42 -2.54
N SER A 74 -7.03 1.67 -2.25
CA SER A 74 -8.07 1.96 -1.27
C SER A 74 -9.44 1.46 -1.67
N GLN A 75 -9.77 1.52 -2.96
CA GLN A 75 -11.11 1.21 -3.46
C GLN A 75 -11.27 -0.24 -3.89
N ASN A 76 -10.21 -0.88 -4.39
CA ASN A 76 -10.32 -2.15 -5.08
C ASN A 76 -9.69 -3.33 -4.34
N THR A 77 -8.94 -3.09 -3.25
CA THR A 77 -8.22 -4.15 -2.56
C THR A 77 -8.72 -4.37 -1.13
N SER A 78 -8.27 -5.46 -0.51
CA SER A 78 -8.53 -5.75 0.91
C SER A 78 -7.66 -4.91 1.86
N LEU A 79 -6.70 -4.12 1.35
CA LEU A 79 -5.85 -3.27 2.16
C LEU A 79 -6.64 -2.15 2.84
N SER A 80 -6.19 -1.76 4.03
CA SER A 80 -6.72 -0.60 4.73
C SER A 80 -5.83 0.60 4.46
N LEU A 81 -6.40 1.67 3.89
CA LEU A 81 -5.69 2.91 3.62
C LEU A 81 -6.40 4.09 4.29
N ALA A 82 -5.62 5.04 4.80
CA ALA A 82 -6.13 6.30 5.32
C ALA A 82 -5.18 7.44 4.97
N PRO A 83 -5.68 8.66 4.66
CA PRO A 83 -4.85 9.82 4.46
C PRO A 83 -3.95 10.09 5.67
N SER A 84 -2.69 10.44 5.45
CA SER A 84 -1.73 10.67 6.53
C SER A 84 -2.10 11.87 7.39
N SER A 85 -2.62 12.94 6.81
CA SER A 85 -3.01 14.17 7.51
C SER A 85 -4.20 14.83 6.81
N GLY A 86 -5.23 14.05 6.48
CA GLY A 86 -6.41 14.54 5.77
C GLY A 86 -6.19 14.86 4.29
N ASN A 87 -4.97 14.76 3.78
CA ASN A 87 -4.63 15.08 2.40
C ASN A 87 -4.62 13.83 1.50
N ARG A 88 -5.05 13.99 0.23
CA ARG A 88 -5.17 12.88 -0.72
C ARG A 88 -3.84 12.40 -1.31
N PHE A 89 -2.77 13.20 -1.22
CA PHE A 89 -1.47 12.90 -1.85
C PHE A 89 -0.62 11.91 -1.07
N SER A 90 -0.90 11.68 0.22
CA SER A 90 -0.18 10.72 1.04
C SER A 90 -1.14 9.91 1.89
N LYS A 91 -1.04 8.59 1.81
CA LYS A 91 -1.87 7.66 2.61
C LYS A 91 -0.98 6.64 3.31
N LYS A 92 -1.40 6.25 4.51
CA LYS A 92 -0.87 5.10 5.23
C LYS A 92 -1.54 3.84 4.71
N ILE A 93 -0.80 2.75 4.63
CA ILE A 93 -1.27 1.45 4.16
C ILE A 93 -1.11 0.44 5.29
N SER A 94 -2.07 -0.44 5.45
CA SER A 94 -2.02 -1.54 6.41
C SER A 94 -2.71 -2.79 5.87
N ALA A 95 -2.25 -3.94 6.31
CA ALA A 95 -2.87 -5.24 6.08
C ALA A 95 -2.98 -6.00 7.39
N ARG A 96 -3.93 -6.93 7.49
CA ARG A 96 -4.02 -7.96 8.53
C ARG A 96 -3.91 -7.48 9.99
N GLY A 97 -4.39 -6.27 10.28
CA GLY A 97 -4.49 -5.80 11.68
C GLY A 97 -3.21 -5.22 12.28
N TYR A 98 -2.19 -4.90 11.49
CA TYR A 98 -1.03 -4.14 11.97
C TYR A 98 -1.34 -2.67 12.28
N GLY A 99 -2.60 -2.22 12.03
CA GLY A 99 -3.05 -0.86 12.27
C GLY A 99 -2.48 0.16 11.26
N LEU A 100 -3.11 1.31 11.17
CA LEU A 100 -2.68 2.36 10.22
C LEU A 100 -1.53 3.22 10.75
N THR A 101 -1.21 3.15 12.04
CA THR A 101 -0.12 3.95 12.64
C THR A 101 1.25 3.42 12.24
N ILE A 102 1.43 2.10 12.30
CA ILE A 102 2.69 1.41 12.02
C ILE A 102 2.58 0.39 10.89
N GLY A 103 1.38 0.16 10.37
CA GLY A 103 1.10 -0.89 9.37
C GLY A 103 1.88 -0.72 8.07
N SER A 104 2.13 0.50 7.62
CA SER A 104 2.92 0.78 6.41
C SER A 104 4.36 0.23 6.47
N HIS A 105 4.86 -0.06 7.65
CA HIS A 105 6.22 -0.52 7.89
C HIS A 105 6.33 -2.05 7.94
N ASN A 106 5.19 -2.74 7.97
CA ASN A 106 5.08 -4.19 7.93
C ASN A 106 4.71 -4.73 6.54
N LEU A 107 4.63 -3.83 5.55
CA LEU A 107 4.26 -4.13 4.18
C LEU A 107 5.32 -3.57 3.23
N VAL A 108 5.99 -4.43 2.49
CA VAL A 108 6.90 -3.99 1.42
C VAL A 108 6.10 -3.50 0.23
N VAL A 109 6.56 -2.43 -0.40
CA VAL A 109 6.03 -1.95 -1.68
C VAL A 109 7.16 -1.89 -2.68
N THR A 110 6.96 -2.46 -3.87
CA THR A 110 7.97 -2.44 -4.94
C THR A 110 7.41 -1.92 -6.25
N LEU A 111 8.27 -1.35 -7.08
CA LEU A 111 8.01 -1.04 -8.49
C LEU A 111 9.05 -1.77 -9.34
N ASN A 112 8.63 -2.73 -10.17
CA ASN A 112 9.49 -3.60 -10.97
C ASN A 112 10.60 -4.30 -10.15
N GLY A 113 10.30 -4.63 -8.88
CA GLY A 113 11.24 -5.21 -7.92
C GLY A 113 11.98 -4.19 -7.05
N ARG A 114 12.09 -2.92 -7.46
CA ARG A 114 12.72 -1.86 -6.68
C ARG A 114 11.85 -1.46 -5.49
N ARG A 115 12.41 -1.42 -4.29
CA ARG A 115 11.71 -1.05 -3.05
C ARG A 115 11.34 0.45 -3.03
N LEU A 116 10.11 0.76 -2.63
CA LEU A 116 9.59 2.11 -2.42
C LEU A 116 9.50 2.53 -0.96
N ASN A 117 9.77 1.62 -0.01
CA ASN A 117 9.72 1.91 1.43
C ASN A 117 10.82 2.87 1.83
N ASN A 118 10.51 3.75 2.78
CA ASN A 118 11.49 4.62 3.42
C ASN A 118 12.12 3.94 4.65
N ILE A 119 13.29 4.42 5.08
CA ILE A 119 13.97 3.93 6.29
C ILE A 119 13.38 4.52 7.58
N ASP A 120 12.55 5.54 7.46
CA ASP A 120 11.86 6.24 8.55
C ASP A 120 10.35 5.99 8.54
N THR A 121 9.59 6.67 9.39
CA THR A 121 8.14 6.51 9.50
C THR A 121 7.33 7.16 8.37
N SER A 122 7.99 7.73 7.36
CA SER A 122 7.33 8.17 6.13
C SER A 122 6.79 6.96 5.38
N GLY A 123 5.55 7.04 4.87
CA GLY A 123 4.96 5.95 4.08
C GLY A 123 5.77 5.65 2.82
N PRO A 124 5.54 4.47 2.19
CA PRO A 124 6.17 4.14 0.91
C PRO A 124 5.92 5.21 -0.14
N ALA A 125 6.88 5.45 -1.02
CA ALA A 125 6.84 6.48 -2.06
C ALA A 125 5.90 6.15 -3.24
N ILE A 126 4.73 5.60 -2.96
CA ILE A 126 3.72 5.18 -3.96
C ILE A 126 3.20 6.39 -4.74
N SER A 127 3.14 7.56 -4.12
CA SER A 127 2.72 8.79 -4.82
C SER A 127 3.60 9.17 -6.00
N GLU A 128 4.86 8.72 -6.02
CA GLU A 128 5.80 8.97 -7.11
C GLU A 128 5.52 8.11 -8.35
N VAL A 129 4.68 7.07 -8.23
CA VAL A 129 4.33 6.16 -9.33
C VAL A 129 3.16 6.73 -10.13
N ASN A 130 3.29 6.75 -11.46
CA ASN A 130 2.19 7.10 -12.35
C ASN A 130 1.28 5.88 -12.56
N ILE A 131 0.02 5.98 -12.17
CA ILE A 131 -0.95 4.86 -12.31
C ILE A 131 -1.17 4.46 -13.77
N ASN A 132 -1.03 5.41 -14.71
CA ASN A 132 -1.21 5.14 -16.14
C ASN A 132 -0.11 4.27 -16.74
N ASP A 133 1.04 4.17 -16.06
CA ASP A 133 2.17 3.34 -16.49
C ASP A 133 2.07 1.91 -15.94
N ILE A 134 1.15 1.65 -14.99
CA ILE A 134 1.01 0.34 -14.35
C ILE A 134 0.21 -0.61 -15.22
N GLU A 135 0.76 -1.80 -15.40
CA GLU A 135 0.11 -2.95 -16.05
C GLU A 135 -0.59 -3.86 -15.04
N ARG A 136 0.10 -4.12 -13.90
CA ARG A 136 -0.37 -5.10 -12.93
C ARG A 136 -0.01 -4.70 -11.51
N VAL A 137 -0.92 -5.00 -10.59
CA VAL A 137 -0.69 -4.91 -9.15
C VAL A 137 -0.85 -6.29 -8.54
N GLU A 138 0.17 -6.76 -7.83
CA GLU A 138 0.13 -8.00 -7.07
C GLU A 138 0.25 -7.68 -5.57
N ILE A 139 -0.56 -8.33 -4.75
CA ILE A 139 -0.50 -8.20 -3.29
C ILE A 139 -0.31 -9.60 -2.71
N THR A 140 0.82 -9.84 -2.07
CA THR A 140 1.08 -11.07 -1.31
C THR A 140 0.86 -10.81 0.17
N LYS A 141 0.28 -11.76 0.90
CA LYS A 141 -0.08 -11.55 2.30
C LYS A 141 0.44 -12.66 3.20
N GLY A 142 1.06 -12.25 4.30
CA GLY A 142 1.59 -13.18 5.31
C GLY A 142 2.73 -14.06 4.81
N SER A 143 3.38 -13.65 3.71
CA SER A 143 4.54 -14.28 3.09
C SER A 143 5.38 -13.19 2.40
N GLY A 144 6.63 -13.48 2.07
CA GLY A 144 7.52 -12.59 1.32
C GLY A 144 8.76 -12.17 2.07
N SER A 145 8.90 -12.42 3.37
CA SER A 145 10.13 -12.06 4.11
C SER A 145 11.36 -12.83 3.65
N VAL A 146 11.23 -14.01 3.06
CA VAL A 146 12.35 -14.73 2.47
C VAL A 146 12.91 -13.94 1.29
N ILE A 147 12.04 -13.49 0.39
CA ILE A 147 12.44 -12.78 -0.84
C ILE A 147 12.77 -11.31 -0.55
N TYR A 148 11.89 -10.61 0.17
CA TYR A 148 11.95 -9.16 0.33
C TYR A 148 12.58 -8.70 1.65
N GLY A 149 12.81 -9.62 2.60
CA GLY A 149 13.48 -9.35 3.87
C GLY A 149 12.68 -8.44 4.78
N ASP A 150 13.35 -7.45 5.31
CA ASP A 150 12.80 -6.47 6.24
C ASP A 150 11.51 -5.79 5.75
N SER A 151 10.59 -5.54 6.69
CA SER A 151 9.28 -4.89 6.45
C SER A 151 8.23 -5.75 5.72
N ALA A 152 8.46 -7.05 5.45
CA ALA A 152 7.51 -7.93 4.78
C ALA A 152 6.66 -8.81 5.72
N MET A 153 6.51 -8.45 7.01
CA MET A 153 5.77 -9.27 7.99
C MET A 153 4.27 -9.44 7.64
N ALA A 154 3.63 -8.41 7.11
CA ALA A 154 2.24 -8.47 6.66
C ALA A 154 2.11 -8.92 5.21
N GLY A 155 3.21 -8.88 4.45
CA GLY A 155 3.26 -9.18 3.03
C GLY A 155 3.89 -8.08 2.19
N ALA A 156 3.53 -8.03 0.90
CA ALA A 156 4.07 -7.05 -0.04
C ALA A 156 3.03 -6.61 -1.08
N VAL A 157 3.24 -5.41 -1.64
CA VAL A 157 2.52 -4.87 -2.80
C VAL A 157 3.52 -4.66 -3.92
N HIS A 158 3.30 -5.30 -5.05
CA HIS A 158 4.18 -5.22 -6.22
C HIS A 158 3.46 -4.50 -7.34
N LEU A 159 4.08 -3.45 -7.82
CA LEU A 159 3.64 -2.67 -8.96
C LEU A 159 4.52 -3.02 -10.15
N TYR A 160 3.91 -3.39 -11.25
CA TYR A 160 4.61 -3.69 -12.50
C TYR A 160 4.19 -2.68 -13.57
N THR A 161 5.16 -2.06 -14.20
CA THR A 161 4.91 -1.15 -15.33
C THR A 161 4.72 -1.93 -16.62
N LYS A 162 4.05 -1.32 -17.58
CA LYS A 162 3.89 -1.84 -18.93
C LYS A 162 5.25 -2.03 -19.59
N GLU A 163 5.37 -3.10 -20.33
CA GLU A 163 6.51 -3.30 -21.24
C GLU A 163 6.31 -2.48 -22.52
N ASN A 164 5.09 -2.49 -23.07
CA ASN A 164 4.73 -1.76 -24.28
C ASN A 164 3.86 -0.55 -23.94
N PHE A 165 4.33 0.64 -24.26
CA PHE A 165 3.59 1.87 -24.04
C PHE A 165 2.84 2.29 -25.30
N GLU A 166 1.61 2.73 -25.09
CA GLU A 166 0.79 3.37 -26.13
C GLU A 166 1.09 4.86 -26.16
N THR A 167 1.12 5.45 -27.36
CA THR A 167 1.14 6.91 -27.52
C THR A 167 -0.25 7.44 -27.27
N LYS A 168 -0.41 8.18 -26.17
CA LYS A 168 -1.72 8.71 -25.74
C LYS A 168 -1.61 9.96 -24.88
N ILE A 169 -2.68 10.72 -24.86
CA ILE A 169 -2.90 11.82 -23.93
C ILE A 169 -4.21 11.60 -23.18
N SER A 170 -4.23 11.96 -21.89
CA SER A 170 -5.45 11.97 -21.10
C SER A 170 -5.54 13.23 -20.25
N THR A 171 -6.75 13.73 -20.07
CA THR A 171 -7.05 14.83 -19.16
C THR A 171 -8.26 14.47 -18.32
N THR A 172 -8.23 14.84 -17.03
CA THR A 172 -9.34 14.67 -16.09
C THR A 172 -9.52 15.98 -15.33
N SER A 173 -10.73 16.48 -15.30
CA SER A 173 -11.11 17.67 -14.52
C SER A 173 -12.20 17.31 -13.53
N GLY A 174 -12.22 17.98 -12.38
CA GLY A 174 -13.20 17.71 -11.35
C GLY A 174 -13.44 18.91 -10.43
N ASN A 175 -14.35 18.73 -9.49
CA ASN A 175 -14.61 19.74 -8.46
C ASN A 175 -13.36 19.92 -7.57
N TYR A 176 -13.38 20.96 -6.74
CA TYR A 176 -12.26 21.38 -5.88
C TYR A 176 -10.96 21.69 -6.66
N GLY A 177 -11.07 22.14 -7.90
CA GLY A 177 -9.94 22.49 -8.74
C GLY A 177 -9.05 21.30 -9.10
N LEU A 178 -9.63 20.09 -9.18
CA LEU A 178 -8.92 18.91 -9.67
C LEU A 178 -8.68 19.06 -11.17
N VAL A 179 -7.41 18.97 -11.58
CA VAL A 179 -7.00 18.83 -12.97
C VAL A 179 -5.84 17.83 -12.99
N GLN A 180 -5.96 16.80 -13.80
CA GLN A 180 -4.87 15.86 -14.09
C GLN A 180 -4.69 15.75 -15.59
N THR A 181 -3.45 15.84 -16.04
CA THR A 181 -3.08 15.63 -17.45
C THR A 181 -1.94 14.64 -17.48
N SER A 182 -2.08 13.60 -18.30
CA SER A 182 -1.05 12.58 -18.50
C SER A 182 -0.80 12.41 -20.00
N ALA A 183 0.47 12.23 -20.37
CA ALA A 183 0.87 11.85 -21.71
C ALA A 183 1.86 10.71 -21.67
N SER A 184 1.81 9.82 -22.64
CA SER A 184 2.81 8.77 -22.83
C SER A 184 3.12 8.62 -24.32
N VAL A 185 4.38 8.26 -24.61
CA VAL A 185 4.86 7.90 -25.93
C VAL A 185 5.64 6.62 -25.81
N GLY A 186 5.38 5.65 -26.69
CA GLY A 186 6.09 4.37 -26.74
C GLY A 186 6.61 4.08 -28.14
N ILE A 187 7.84 3.57 -28.21
CA ILE A 187 8.46 2.94 -29.37
C ILE A 187 8.68 1.49 -28.97
N ASN A 188 8.04 0.57 -29.66
CA ASN A 188 8.04 -0.86 -29.32
C ASN A 188 8.50 -1.64 -30.56
N GLU A 189 9.78 -1.90 -30.64
CA GLU A 189 10.44 -2.67 -31.70
C GLU A 189 10.93 -4.01 -31.14
N GLU A 190 11.25 -4.97 -31.99
CA GLU A 190 11.64 -6.34 -31.59
C GLU A 190 12.77 -6.36 -30.55
N LYS A 191 13.78 -5.49 -30.70
CA LYS A 191 14.95 -5.44 -29.79
C LYS A 191 14.99 -4.21 -28.90
N ILE A 192 14.19 -3.18 -29.18
CA ILE A 192 14.27 -1.90 -28.50
C ILE A 192 12.88 -1.47 -28.08
N ASN A 193 12.70 -1.28 -26.79
CA ASN A 193 11.53 -0.61 -26.23
C ASN A 193 11.97 0.70 -25.58
N VAL A 194 11.35 1.82 -25.97
CA VAL A 194 11.56 3.12 -25.32
C VAL A 194 10.21 3.70 -24.95
N ASN A 195 10.09 4.18 -23.73
CA ASN A 195 8.90 4.85 -23.27
C ASN A 195 9.23 6.18 -22.59
N LEU A 196 8.34 7.13 -22.75
CA LEU A 196 8.35 8.41 -22.05
C LEU A 196 6.95 8.61 -21.48
N SER A 197 6.85 9.00 -20.23
CA SER A 197 5.57 9.38 -19.63
C SER A 197 5.68 10.63 -18.77
N MET A 198 4.59 11.38 -18.73
CA MET A 198 4.44 12.56 -17.88
C MET A 198 3.04 12.55 -17.27
N ASP A 199 2.94 12.88 -15.98
CA ASP A 199 1.67 13.08 -15.28
C ASP A 199 1.74 14.33 -14.42
N SER A 200 0.74 15.18 -14.52
CA SER A 200 0.61 16.41 -13.73
C SER A 200 -0.77 16.41 -13.07
N LEU A 201 -0.80 16.36 -11.75
CA LEU A 201 -2.00 16.42 -10.93
C LEU A 201 -2.00 17.70 -10.12
N LYS A 202 -3.08 18.47 -10.19
CA LYS A 202 -3.37 19.65 -9.36
C LYS A 202 -4.70 19.46 -8.67
N HIS A 203 -4.77 19.84 -7.41
CA HIS A 203 -6.00 19.87 -6.62
C HIS A 203 -6.05 21.14 -5.78
N GLY A 204 -7.13 21.89 -5.87
CA GLY A 204 -7.29 23.18 -5.19
C GLY A 204 -7.62 23.08 -3.70
N GLY A 205 -7.97 21.87 -3.22
CA GLY A 205 -8.25 21.59 -1.81
C GLY A 205 -9.73 21.76 -1.45
N TYR A 206 -10.10 21.14 -0.35
CA TYR A 206 -11.44 21.20 0.24
C TYR A 206 -11.40 21.81 1.64
N HIS A 207 -10.51 21.32 2.52
CA HIS A 207 -10.39 21.79 3.90
C HIS A 207 -9.60 23.09 3.96
N LEU A 208 -10.01 24.01 4.80
CA LEU A 208 -9.21 25.16 5.12
C LEU A 208 -7.93 24.73 5.85
N ALA A 209 -6.82 25.35 5.51
CA ALA A 209 -5.51 25.00 6.03
C ALA A 209 -4.67 26.29 6.27
N GLY A 210 -4.95 26.96 7.36
CA GLY A 210 -4.27 28.18 7.78
C GLY A 210 -5.13 29.43 7.77
N PRO A 211 -4.65 30.54 8.36
CA PRO A 211 -5.42 31.77 8.58
C PRO A 211 -5.64 32.59 7.31
N ASP A 212 -4.89 32.29 6.25
CA ASP A 212 -4.90 33.01 4.97
C ASP A 212 -6.04 32.57 4.03
N GLY A 213 -6.98 31.74 4.50
CA GLY A 213 -8.10 31.21 3.71
C GLY A 213 -7.68 30.19 2.63
N ASN A 214 -6.40 29.84 2.57
CA ASN A 214 -5.95 28.78 1.68
C ASN A 214 -6.49 27.40 2.12
N LYS A 215 -6.63 26.50 1.14
CA LYS A 215 -7.11 25.14 1.37
C LYS A 215 -5.94 24.14 1.34
N ASP A 216 -6.26 22.89 1.64
CA ASP A 216 -5.36 21.72 1.55
C ASP A 216 -5.01 21.37 0.10
N LYS A 217 -4.58 22.38 -0.65
CA LYS A 217 -4.18 22.28 -2.05
C LYS A 217 -2.91 21.46 -2.24
N GLY A 218 -2.76 20.88 -3.39
CA GLY A 218 -1.54 20.19 -3.77
C GLY A 218 -1.34 20.17 -5.28
N LYS A 219 -0.06 20.05 -5.67
CA LYS A 219 0.37 19.83 -7.04
C LYS A 219 1.44 18.75 -7.02
N GLN A 220 1.39 17.88 -8.01
CA GLN A 220 2.41 16.86 -8.24
C GLN A 220 2.68 16.74 -9.74
N THR A 221 3.95 16.64 -10.09
CA THR A 221 4.39 16.39 -11.48
C THR A 221 5.35 15.21 -11.45
N LYS A 222 5.12 14.23 -12.31
CA LYS A 222 5.92 13.03 -12.47
C LYS A 222 6.35 12.94 -13.92
N SER A 223 7.58 12.52 -14.13
CA SER A 223 8.07 12.18 -15.47
C SER A 223 8.91 10.91 -15.37
N SER A 224 8.77 10.03 -16.33
CA SER A 224 9.58 8.81 -16.43
C SER A 224 10.04 8.58 -17.87
N MET A 225 11.20 7.97 -17.96
CA MET A 225 11.79 7.45 -19.20
C MET A 225 12.24 6.03 -18.90
N GLY A 226 11.81 5.08 -19.71
CA GLY A 226 12.28 3.70 -19.72
C GLY A 226 12.89 3.37 -21.07
N ALA A 227 13.97 2.60 -21.07
CA ALA A 227 14.57 2.04 -22.28
C ALA A 227 14.99 0.61 -22.01
N ALA A 228 14.65 -0.32 -22.89
CA ALA A 228 15.09 -1.72 -22.84
C ALA A 228 15.67 -2.12 -24.19
N TYR A 229 16.80 -2.82 -24.14
CA TYR A 229 17.48 -3.38 -25.30
C TYR A 229 17.73 -4.87 -25.13
N THR A 230 17.26 -5.66 -26.09
CA THR A 230 17.49 -7.10 -26.16
C THR A 230 18.59 -7.39 -27.17
N THR A 231 19.73 -7.90 -26.69
CA THR A 231 20.88 -8.29 -27.53
C THR A 231 20.59 -9.57 -28.28
N ASP A 232 21.41 -9.89 -29.31
CA ASP A 232 21.29 -11.12 -30.11
C ASP A 232 21.43 -12.39 -29.30
N ASN A 233 22.14 -12.35 -28.19
CA ASN A 233 22.29 -13.49 -27.27
C ASN A 233 21.22 -13.55 -26.18
N GLY A 234 20.13 -12.78 -26.32
CA GLY A 234 18.98 -12.79 -25.39
C GLY A 234 19.22 -12.07 -24.06
N THR A 235 20.29 -11.26 -23.94
CA THR A 235 20.48 -10.42 -22.75
C THR A 235 19.58 -9.19 -22.85
N VAL A 236 18.75 -8.95 -21.83
CA VAL A 236 17.89 -7.77 -21.73
C VAL A 236 18.56 -6.75 -20.79
N ILE A 237 18.79 -5.54 -21.27
CA ILE A 237 19.31 -4.42 -20.49
C ILE A 237 18.23 -3.36 -20.43
N SER A 238 17.77 -3.00 -19.23
CA SER A 238 16.72 -2.01 -19.01
C SER A 238 17.23 -0.86 -18.15
N LEU A 239 16.95 0.36 -18.55
CA LEU A 239 17.25 1.59 -17.81
C LEU A 239 15.94 2.36 -17.59
N ASP A 240 15.63 2.65 -16.33
CA ASP A 240 14.49 3.47 -15.94
C ASP A 240 14.98 4.72 -15.20
N ILE A 241 14.53 5.89 -15.61
CA ILE A 241 14.80 7.16 -14.94
C ILE A 241 13.46 7.81 -14.64
N SER A 242 13.25 8.23 -13.40
CA SER A 242 12.04 8.96 -13.02
C SER A 242 12.35 10.18 -12.14
N ARG A 243 11.51 11.18 -12.27
CA ARG A 243 11.53 12.39 -11.45
C ARG A 243 10.13 12.70 -10.96
N ASP A 244 10.02 13.05 -9.69
CA ASP A 244 8.78 13.53 -9.06
C ASP A 244 9.04 14.87 -8.38
N SER A 245 8.05 15.75 -8.43
CA SER A 245 8.04 17.01 -7.69
C SER A 245 6.64 17.24 -7.15
N SER A 246 6.51 17.54 -5.87
CA SER A 246 5.22 17.77 -5.24
C SER A 246 5.27 18.90 -4.23
N ASP A 247 4.23 19.74 -4.25
CA ASP A 247 3.93 20.77 -3.28
C ASP A 247 2.58 20.46 -2.66
N THR A 248 2.52 20.36 -1.34
CA THR A 248 1.31 19.90 -0.64
C THR A 248 1.10 20.69 0.64
N ARG A 249 -0.11 21.18 0.84
CA ARG A 249 -0.53 21.83 2.09
C ARG A 249 -1.44 20.89 2.87
N TYR A 250 -1.11 20.65 4.14
CA TYR A 250 -1.85 19.77 5.04
C TYR A 250 -2.59 20.61 6.07
N PRO A 251 -3.91 20.38 6.26
CA PRO A 251 -4.68 21.03 7.33
C PRO A 251 -4.24 20.47 8.69
N SER A 252 -4.49 21.23 9.75
CA SER A 252 -4.38 20.73 11.10
C SER A 252 -5.59 19.84 11.44
N TYR A 253 -5.56 19.24 12.62
CA TYR A 253 -6.66 18.43 13.13
C TYR A 253 -7.81 19.32 13.63
N LEU A 254 -9.02 18.74 13.68
CA LEU A 254 -10.22 19.31 14.25
C LEU A 254 -10.54 18.64 15.59
N THR A 255 -11.13 19.37 16.53
CA THR A 255 -11.83 18.72 17.64
C THR A 255 -13.09 18.01 17.11
N ASP A 256 -13.69 17.12 17.88
CA ASP A 256 -14.92 16.42 17.51
C ASP A 256 -16.08 17.41 17.21
N ALA A 257 -16.25 18.41 18.07
CA ALA A 257 -17.26 19.46 17.90
C ALA A 257 -17.03 20.28 16.61
N GLN A 258 -15.78 20.62 16.30
CA GLN A 258 -15.44 21.30 15.05
C GLN A 258 -15.72 20.43 13.83
N PHE A 259 -15.39 19.13 13.89
CA PHE A 259 -15.64 18.18 12.80
C PHE A 259 -17.13 17.97 12.56
N ASP A 260 -17.94 17.86 13.61
CA ASP A 260 -19.38 17.67 13.50
C ASP A 260 -20.08 18.96 13.00
N ALA A 261 -19.56 20.14 13.33
CA ALA A 261 -20.11 21.44 12.87
C ALA A 261 -19.78 21.70 11.38
N ASP A 262 -18.51 21.59 11.00
CA ASP A 262 -18.04 21.75 9.62
C ASP A 262 -16.68 21.03 9.44
N PRO A 263 -16.64 19.87 8.80
CA PRO A 263 -15.40 19.14 8.58
C PRO A 263 -14.42 19.85 7.63
N SER A 264 -14.85 20.91 6.93
CA SER A 264 -14.01 21.66 6.00
C SER A 264 -13.31 22.88 6.62
N GLN A 265 -13.64 23.23 7.87
CA GLN A 265 -13.09 24.40 8.55
C GLN A 265 -11.61 24.27 8.88
N ASN A 266 -10.98 25.37 9.30
CA ASN A 266 -9.63 25.37 9.83
C ASN A 266 -9.51 24.50 11.08
N GLY A 267 -8.43 23.76 11.16
CA GLY A 267 -8.08 23.03 12.36
C GLY A 267 -7.66 23.97 13.51
N THR A 268 -7.50 23.38 14.68
CA THR A 268 -7.18 24.07 15.92
C THR A 268 -5.94 24.96 15.76
N GLY A 269 -6.06 26.22 16.21
CA GLY A 269 -4.99 27.22 16.12
C GLY A 269 -4.70 27.73 14.70
N ASN A 270 -5.54 27.43 13.72
CA ASN A 270 -5.30 27.73 12.30
C ASN A 270 -3.95 27.24 11.78
N ASN A 271 -3.40 26.21 12.39
CA ASN A 271 -2.11 25.63 12.03
C ASN A 271 -2.21 24.86 10.71
N TYR A 272 -1.10 24.76 10.00
CA TYR A 272 -0.97 23.94 8.82
C TYR A 272 0.49 23.50 8.60
N THR A 273 0.69 22.51 7.77
CA THR A 273 2.02 22.11 7.31
C THR A 273 2.10 22.26 5.80
N PHE A 274 3.12 22.90 5.30
CA PHE A 274 3.44 22.95 3.88
C PHE A 274 4.64 22.04 3.61
N ARG A 275 4.52 21.14 2.65
CA ARG A 275 5.57 20.22 2.25
C ARG A 275 5.90 20.40 0.77
N GLU A 276 7.17 20.60 0.51
CA GLU A 276 7.79 20.54 -0.80
C GLU A 276 8.64 19.27 -0.86
N ALA A 277 8.52 18.49 -1.93
CA ALA A 277 9.34 17.30 -2.10
C ALA A 277 9.75 17.13 -3.55
N LYS A 278 10.99 16.64 -3.75
CA LYS A 278 11.54 16.26 -5.06
C LYS A 278 12.21 14.91 -4.92
N SER A 279 12.07 14.07 -5.93
CA SER A 279 12.72 12.77 -5.99
C SER A 279 13.28 12.53 -7.40
N SER A 280 14.44 11.94 -7.46
CA SER A 280 15.06 11.44 -8.70
C SER A 280 15.45 9.99 -8.48
N THR A 281 15.07 9.12 -9.39
CA THR A 281 15.40 7.69 -9.35
C THR A 281 16.03 7.27 -10.66
N THR A 282 17.11 6.48 -10.55
CA THR A 282 17.72 5.77 -11.67
C THR A 282 17.75 4.28 -11.33
N ASN A 283 17.32 3.43 -12.24
CA ASN A 283 17.29 1.99 -12.07
C ASN A 283 17.86 1.31 -13.31
N LEU A 284 18.88 0.44 -13.13
CA LEU A 284 19.49 -0.37 -14.18
C LEU A 284 19.24 -1.83 -13.87
N LYS A 285 18.60 -2.55 -14.79
CA LYS A 285 18.36 -3.99 -14.68
C LYS A 285 18.99 -4.72 -15.85
N ILE A 286 19.69 -5.82 -15.57
CA ILE A 286 20.23 -6.70 -16.58
C ILE A 286 19.72 -8.10 -16.29
N LYS A 287 19.14 -8.74 -17.30
CA LYS A 287 18.62 -10.11 -17.26
C LYS A 287 19.24 -10.93 -18.37
N ARG A 288 19.79 -12.10 -18.02
CA ARG A 288 20.42 -12.99 -18.99
C ARG A 288 20.15 -14.45 -18.69
N LYS A 289 19.78 -15.20 -19.72
CA LYS A 289 19.69 -16.66 -19.66
C LYS A 289 20.97 -17.31 -20.16
N TRP A 290 21.42 -18.37 -19.48
CA TRP A 290 22.52 -19.24 -19.89
C TRP A 290 22.01 -20.67 -20.08
N GLY A 291 22.09 -21.16 -21.31
CA GLY A 291 21.46 -22.40 -21.68
C GLY A 291 19.95 -22.37 -21.38
N ASN A 292 19.39 -23.53 -21.10
CA ASN A 292 17.96 -23.67 -20.83
C ASN A 292 17.59 -23.59 -19.34
N ASN A 293 18.58 -23.62 -18.47
CA ASN A 293 18.37 -23.87 -17.05
C ASN A 293 18.68 -22.67 -16.14
N PHE A 294 19.56 -21.78 -16.54
CA PHE A 294 20.00 -20.68 -15.67
C PHE A 294 19.54 -19.33 -16.19
N GLU A 295 19.07 -18.50 -15.28
CA GLU A 295 18.77 -17.09 -15.52
C GLU A 295 19.41 -16.26 -14.42
N PHE A 296 20.16 -15.24 -14.80
CA PHE A 296 20.72 -14.25 -13.88
C PHE A 296 20.03 -12.92 -14.08
N THR A 297 19.65 -12.31 -12.97
CA THR A 297 19.10 -10.95 -12.95
C THR A 297 19.89 -10.12 -11.96
N THR A 298 20.32 -8.94 -12.36
CA THR A 298 20.83 -7.92 -11.45
C THR A 298 20.02 -6.63 -11.61
N ASN A 299 19.75 -5.99 -10.49
CA ASN A 299 19.01 -4.73 -10.43
C ASN A 299 19.74 -3.76 -9.52
N ARG A 300 20.14 -2.60 -10.06
CA ARG A 300 20.79 -1.53 -9.30
C ARG A 300 19.92 -0.29 -9.34
N SER A 301 19.57 0.27 -8.18
CA SER A 301 18.84 1.52 -8.11
C SER A 301 19.53 2.56 -7.23
N ALA A 302 19.41 3.81 -7.63
CA ALA A 302 19.82 4.98 -6.87
C ALA A 302 18.63 5.94 -6.77
N ILE A 303 18.36 6.43 -5.56
CA ILE A 303 17.25 7.35 -5.27
C ILE A 303 17.81 8.51 -4.46
N ASP A 304 17.68 9.70 -5.03
CA ASP A 304 17.89 10.96 -4.32
C ASP A 304 16.54 11.60 -4.06
N ARG A 305 16.24 11.90 -2.79
CA ARG A 305 15.01 12.58 -2.41
C ARG A 305 15.31 13.73 -1.46
N GLU A 306 14.68 14.85 -1.72
CA GLU A 306 14.69 16.00 -0.83
C GLU A 306 13.25 16.35 -0.46
N SER A 307 13.01 16.67 0.81
CA SER A 307 11.74 17.24 1.22
C SER A 307 11.94 18.31 2.29
N GLN A 308 11.13 19.35 2.22
CA GLN A 308 11.07 20.40 3.22
C GLN A 308 9.66 20.45 3.79
N ASN A 309 9.55 20.36 5.12
CA ASN A 309 8.32 20.60 5.85
C ASN A 309 8.41 21.95 6.57
N THR A 310 7.48 22.83 6.28
CA THR A 310 7.31 24.09 7.00
C THR A 310 6.07 23.95 7.88
N TYR A 311 6.30 23.94 9.19
CA TYR A 311 5.24 23.81 10.19
C TYR A 311 4.84 25.22 10.65
N TRP A 312 3.67 25.65 10.22
CA TRP A 312 3.11 26.95 10.60
C TRP A 312 2.34 26.83 11.92
N TYR A 313 3.11 26.75 12.98
CA TYR A 313 2.68 27.05 14.35
C TYR A 313 3.07 28.49 14.70
N SER A 314 2.84 28.92 15.93
CA SER A 314 3.20 30.26 16.38
C SER A 314 4.68 30.67 16.18
N SER A 315 5.57 29.76 15.92
CA SER A 315 7.03 29.98 15.76
C SER A 315 7.63 29.57 14.40
N GLY A 316 6.88 28.94 13.51
CA GLY A 316 7.35 28.55 12.17
C GLY A 316 8.63 27.67 12.18
N THR A 317 8.50 26.35 12.35
CA THR A 317 9.65 25.43 12.26
C THR A 317 9.81 24.94 10.81
N VAL A 318 11.05 24.84 10.36
CA VAL A 318 11.39 24.29 9.04
C VAL A 318 12.34 23.11 9.23
N ASP A 319 11.91 21.93 8.76
CA ASP A 319 12.73 20.73 8.69
C ASP A 319 12.98 20.35 7.24
N LYS A 320 14.24 20.17 6.89
CA LYS A 320 14.67 19.66 5.57
C LYS A 320 15.24 18.26 5.74
N TYR A 321 14.79 17.37 4.89
CA TYR A 321 15.20 15.97 4.85
C TYR A 321 15.85 15.69 3.49
N LYS A 322 17.06 15.14 3.52
CA LYS A 322 17.71 14.59 2.35
C LYS A 322 17.88 13.10 2.55
N TYR A 323 17.46 12.33 1.55
CA TYR A 323 17.57 10.87 1.52
C TYR A 323 18.43 10.46 0.33
N ASP A 324 19.42 9.63 0.59
CA ASP A 324 20.27 8.99 -0.42
C ASP A 324 20.09 7.47 -0.24
N TYR A 325 19.50 6.77 -1.22
CA TYR A 325 19.28 5.33 -1.16
C TYR A 325 19.94 4.66 -2.35
N ASN A 326 20.70 3.61 -2.06
CA ASN A 326 21.30 2.74 -3.06
C ASN A 326 20.89 1.31 -2.79
N SER A 327 20.50 0.56 -3.81
CA SER A 327 20.29 -0.88 -3.71
C SER A 327 20.91 -1.62 -4.87
N ASN A 328 21.41 -2.83 -4.58
CA ASN A 328 21.93 -3.77 -5.55
C ASN A 328 21.35 -5.13 -5.22
N ASP A 329 20.61 -5.70 -6.18
CA ASP A 329 20.01 -7.02 -6.06
C ASP A 329 20.61 -7.94 -7.11
N TYR A 330 20.94 -9.15 -6.70
CA TYR A 330 21.46 -10.20 -7.55
C TYR A 330 20.61 -11.45 -7.35
N LEU A 331 20.12 -12.03 -8.43
CA LEU A 331 19.27 -13.21 -8.41
C LEU A 331 19.80 -14.22 -9.45
N LEU A 332 20.07 -15.44 -9.01
CA LEU A 332 20.35 -16.59 -9.86
C LEU A 332 19.21 -17.58 -9.76
N THR A 333 18.47 -17.75 -10.84
CA THR A 333 17.39 -18.72 -10.97
C THR A 333 17.91 -19.95 -11.73
N TYR A 334 17.71 -21.14 -11.16
CA TYR A 334 17.90 -22.43 -11.82
C TYR A 334 16.56 -23.09 -12.06
N THR A 335 16.32 -23.55 -13.29
CA THR A 335 15.09 -24.27 -13.65
C THR A 335 15.45 -25.56 -14.37
N ASN A 336 14.97 -26.69 -13.87
CA ASN A 336 15.13 -27.99 -14.54
C ASN A 336 13.86 -28.84 -14.35
N GLY A 337 13.07 -28.96 -15.40
CA GLY A 337 11.79 -29.66 -15.34
C GLY A 337 10.88 -29.05 -14.25
N ASN A 338 10.56 -29.85 -13.24
CA ASN A 338 9.68 -29.49 -12.14
C ASN A 338 10.37 -28.76 -10.99
N LEU A 339 11.68 -28.57 -11.06
CA LEU A 339 12.48 -27.93 -10.00
C LEU A 339 12.86 -26.51 -10.41
N LYS A 340 12.59 -25.55 -9.54
CA LYS A 340 13.09 -24.18 -9.64
C LYS A 340 13.79 -23.80 -8.34
N ILE A 341 14.94 -23.13 -8.44
CA ILE A 341 15.69 -22.63 -7.29
C ILE A 341 16.12 -21.20 -7.57
N ASP A 342 15.79 -20.32 -6.66
CA ASP A 342 16.22 -18.93 -6.64
C ASP A 342 17.21 -18.70 -5.51
N ASN A 343 18.38 -18.17 -5.84
CA ASN A 343 19.38 -17.73 -4.88
C ASN A 343 19.62 -16.25 -5.08
N GLY A 344 19.48 -15.47 -4.02
CA GLY A 344 19.56 -14.01 -4.13
C GLY A 344 20.39 -13.37 -3.05
N ILE A 345 20.96 -12.21 -3.42
CA ILE A 345 21.65 -11.28 -2.53
C ILE A 345 21.02 -9.92 -2.73
N ASN A 346 20.58 -9.32 -1.64
CA ASN A 346 20.05 -7.96 -1.62
C ASN A 346 20.96 -7.09 -0.76
N MET A 347 21.41 -5.97 -1.31
CA MET A 347 22.20 -4.96 -0.60
C MET A 347 21.43 -3.64 -0.66
N PHE A 348 21.20 -3.02 0.49
CA PHE A 348 20.57 -1.72 0.59
C PHE A 348 21.37 -0.82 1.52
N ASP A 349 21.64 0.37 1.06
CA ASP A 349 22.26 1.46 1.83
C ASP A 349 21.34 2.67 1.78
N GLY A 350 20.80 3.05 2.92
CA GLY A 350 19.87 4.17 3.07
C GLY A 350 20.37 5.18 4.09
N LYS A 351 20.51 6.44 3.66
CA LYS A 351 20.95 7.55 4.49
C LYS A 351 19.90 8.65 4.50
N ARG A 352 19.61 9.18 5.70
CA ARG A 352 18.79 10.38 5.89
C ARG A 352 19.58 11.45 6.62
N THR A 353 19.66 12.65 6.07
CA THR A 353 20.20 13.83 6.72
C THR A 353 19.06 14.81 7.02
N VAL A 354 18.97 15.26 8.27
CA VAL A 354 17.98 16.24 8.73
C VAL A 354 18.70 17.55 9.04
N THR A 355 18.26 18.63 8.38
CA THR A 355 18.60 20.01 8.71
C THR A 355 17.35 20.69 9.21
N SER A 356 17.40 21.31 10.37
CA SER A 356 16.21 21.88 11.04
C SER A 356 16.52 23.24 11.63
N THR A 357 15.49 24.09 11.75
CA THR A 357 15.57 25.30 12.58
C THR A 357 15.72 24.95 14.07
N THR A 358 15.28 23.74 14.47
CA THR A 358 15.46 23.20 15.81
C THR A 358 16.74 22.36 15.87
N ALA A 359 17.75 22.81 16.62
CA ALA A 359 19.09 22.19 16.63
C ALA A 359 19.08 20.70 17.02
N SER A 360 18.27 20.31 18.02
CA SER A 360 18.17 18.91 18.48
C SER A 360 17.59 17.94 17.43
N ASN A 361 16.96 18.45 16.37
CA ASN A 361 16.49 17.63 15.27
C ASN A 361 17.56 17.32 14.21
N ARG A 362 18.70 18.03 14.24
CA ARG A 362 19.75 17.92 13.21
C ARG A 362 20.58 16.68 13.42
N ASN A 363 20.54 15.78 12.46
CA ASN A 363 21.27 14.52 12.50
C ASN A 363 21.44 13.92 11.12
N THR A 364 22.35 12.96 11.04
CA THR A 364 22.43 12.00 9.94
C THR A 364 22.23 10.60 10.50
N THR A 365 21.33 9.83 9.89
CA THR A 365 21.07 8.46 10.29
C THR A 365 21.11 7.57 9.05
N SER A 366 21.84 6.46 9.14
CA SER A 366 21.88 5.45 8.08
C SER A 366 21.31 4.11 8.55
N LYS A 367 20.89 3.33 7.58
CA LYS A 367 20.45 1.94 7.70
C LYS A 367 20.97 1.17 6.51
N GLU A 368 21.77 0.15 6.79
CA GLU A 368 22.33 -0.75 5.79
C GLU A 368 21.76 -2.16 5.98
N ASN A 369 21.36 -2.81 4.89
CA ASN A 369 20.86 -4.19 4.91
C ASN A 369 21.68 -5.05 3.95
N LEU A 370 22.13 -6.21 4.42
CA LEU A 370 22.68 -7.28 3.60
C LEU A 370 21.85 -8.54 3.82
N GLY A 371 21.06 -8.94 2.83
CA GLY A 371 20.23 -10.13 2.85
C GLY A 371 20.72 -11.19 1.87
N ILE A 372 20.82 -12.44 2.31
CA ILE A 372 21.12 -13.60 1.47
C ILE A 372 19.97 -14.59 1.63
N PHE A 373 19.42 -15.06 0.51
CA PHE A 373 18.29 -16.00 0.54
C PHE A 373 18.40 -17.07 -0.51
N SER A 374 17.74 -18.18 -0.23
CA SER A 374 17.48 -19.26 -1.17
C SER A 374 16.05 -19.71 -1.05
N GLN A 375 15.40 -19.92 -2.19
CA GLN A 375 14.04 -20.45 -2.26
C GLN A 375 14.00 -21.54 -3.31
N LEU A 376 13.34 -22.66 -2.98
CA LEU A 376 13.14 -23.80 -3.85
C LEU A 376 11.67 -24.03 -4.06
N GLN A 377 11.29 -24.30 -5.30
CA GLN A 377 9.98 -24.76 -5.69
C GLN A 377 10.10 -26.10 -6.43
N TYR A 378 9.26 -27.04 -6.04
CA TYR A 378 9.13 -28.32 -6.69
C TYR A 378 7.68 -28.63 -7.04
N SER A 379 7.40 -28.82 -8.33
CA SER A 379 6.08 -29.18 -8.83
C SER A 379 6.01 -30.68 -9.10
N ARG A 380 5.01 -31.34 -8.56
CA ARG A 380 4.80 -32.78 -8.80
C ARG A 380 3.33 -33.05 -9.01
N GLU A 381 2.95 -33.53 -10.19
CA GLU A 381 1.56 -33.85 -10.53
C GLU A 381 0.63 -32.66 -10.23
N ASN A 382 -0.20 -32.80 -9.20
CA ASN A 382 -1.19 -31.82 -8.79
C ASN A 382 -0.71 -30.90 -7.65
N SER A 383 0.56 -30.97 -7.24
CA SER A 383 1.05 -30.25 -6.07
C SER A 383 2.29 -29.42 -6.37
N VAL A 384 2.36 -28.24 -5.77
CA VAL A 384 3.51 -27.35 -5.78
C VAL A 384 4.01 -27.18 -4.34
N PHE A 385 5.28 -27.47 -4.11
CA PHE A 385 5.94 -27.32 -2.81
C PHE A 385 6.93 -26.18 -2.88
N THR A 386 6.96 -25.35 -1.85
CA THR A 386 7.94 -24.26 -1.71
C THR A 386 8.62 -24.33 -0.37
N ILE A 387 9.91 -24.12 -0.34
CA ILE A 387 10.71 -23.93 0.87
C ILE A 387 11.71 -22.82 0.65
N GLY A 388 11.90 -21.95 1.63
CA GLY A 388 12.82 -20.83 1.52
C GLY A 388 13.41 -20.43 2.86
N ALA A 389 14.62 -19.86 2.81
CA ALA A 389 15.31 -19.33 3.98
C ALA A 389 16.07 -18.04 3.61
N ARG A 390 16.18 -17.13 4.57
CA ARG A 390 16.93 -15.88 4.47
C ARG A 390 17.66 -15.60 5.76
N ASN A 391 18.89 -15.12 5.62
CA ASN A 391 19.60 -14.39 6.67
C ASN A 391 19.75 -12.93 6.23
N GLU A 392 19.56 -12.00 7.15
CA GLU A 392 19.69 -10.57 6.90
C GLU A 392 20.41 -9.89 8.07
N LYS A 393 21.50 -9.22 7.75
CA LYS A 393 22.19 -8.31 8.66
C LYS A 393 21.70 -6.89 8.42
N VAL A 394 21.39 -6.17 9.52
CA VAL A 394 20.94 -4.78 9.47
C VAL A 394 21.79 -3.95 10.41
N ASP A 395 22.52 -2.99 9.85
CA ASP A 395 23.39 -2.07 10.57
C ASP A 395 22.77 -0.66 10.60
N TYR A 396 22.90 0.02 11.72
CA TYR A 396 22.44 1.39 11.93
C TYR A 396 23.58 2.27 12.42
N GLU A 397 23.57 3.51 11.93
CA GLU A 397 24.42 4.57 12.41
C GLU A 397 23.59 5.81 12.69
N TYR A 398 23.73 6.37 13.88
CA TYR A 398 23.16 7.67 14.25
C TYR A 398 24.30 8.63 14.54
N ASN A 399 24.35 9.75 13.83
CA ASN A 399 25.33 10.79 13.96
C ASN A 399 24.61 12.15 14.18
N PRO A 400 24.48 12.61 15.45
CA PRO A 400 23.91 13.93 15.75
C PRO A 400 24.85 15.04 15.31
N GLU A 401 24.33 16.28 15.11
CA GLU A 401 25.15 17.45 14.83
C GLU A 401 26.13 17.73 15.97
N SER A 402 25.71 17.45 17.21
CA SER A 402 26.56 17.53 18.40
C SER A 402 26.30 16.36 19.34
N GLY A 403 27.35 15.70 19.80
CA GLY A 403 27.27 14.51 20.65
C GLY A 403 28.02 13.31 20.09
N THR A 404 27.77 12.13 20.66
CA THR A 404 28.47 10.91 20.32
C THR A 404 27.74 10.16 19.21
N LYS A 405 28.46 9.68 18.22
CA LYS A 405 28.01 8.74 17.22
C LYS A 405 27.62 7.42 17.88
N LEU A 406 26.45 6.86 17.52
CA LEU A 406 25.92 5.61 18.03
C LEU A 406 25.71 4.62 16.87
N THR A 407 25.96 3.35 17.14
CA THR A 407 25.76 2.27 16.19
C THR A 407 24.92 1.16 16.80
N GLY A 408 24.14 0.47 15.96
CA GLY A 408 23.36 -0.70 16.33
C GLY A 408 23.36 -1.73 15.22
N GLU A 409 23.29 -3.02 15.59
CA GLU A 409 23.36 -4.13 14.65
C GLU A 409 22.32 -5.19 15.01
N TYR A 410 21.70 -5.82 14.00
CA TYR A 410 20.79 -6.95 14.17
C TYR A 410 21.02 -8.01 13.12
N ASP A 411 21.04 -9.29 13.57
CA ASP A 411 20.96 -10.48 12.72
C ASP A 411 19.55 -11.04 12.73
N LEU A 412 18.95 -11.16 11.54
CA LEU A 412 17.56 -11.51 11.34
C LEU A 412 17.43 -12.70 10.39
N ASN A 413 16.49 -13.59 10.68
CA ASN A 413 16.26 -14.78 9.88
C ASN A 413 14.78 -14.89 9.49
N ALA A 414 14.52 -15.23 8.24
CA ALA A 414 13.22 -15.64 7.75
C ALA A 414 13.24 -17.06 7.21
N PHE A 415 12.10 -17.72 7.29
CA PHE A 415 11.91 -19.09 6.80
C PHE A 415 10.49 -19.23 6.26
N GLU A 416 10.32 -19.99 5.20
CA GLU A 416 9.02 -20.29 4.61
C GLU A 416 8.94 -21.73 4.14
N ILE A 417 7.79 -22.37 4.35
CA ILE A 417 7.39 -23.62 3.73
C ILE A 417 5.94 -23.53 3.32
N GLY A 418 5.63 -23.99 2.12
CA GLY A 418 4.27 -23.96 1.58
C GLY A 418 4.00 -25.14 0.67
N VAL A 419 2.72 -25.48 0.54
CA VAL A 419 2.20 -26.43 -0.44
C VAL A 419 0.88 -25.92 -0.98
N ASN A 420 0.69 -26.09 -2.28
CA ASN A 420 -0.60 -25.98 -2.95
C ASN A 420 -0.89 -27.28 -3.68
N THR A 421 -2.10 -27.80 -3.52
CA THR A 421 -2.53 -29.05 -4.17
C THR A 421 -3.86 -28.83 -4.88
N SER A 422 -3.92 -29.21 -6.15
CA SER A 422 -5.16 -29.27 -6.93
C SER A 422 -6.02 -30.44 -6.47
N LEU A 423 -7.23 -30.16 -6.01
CA LEU A 423 -8.24 -31.15 -5.67
C LEU A 423 -9.08 -31.54 -6.88
N SER A 424 -9.20 -30.63 -7.85
CA SER A 424 -9.87 -30.81 -9.13
C SER A 424 -9.29 -29.82 -10.16
N PRO A 425 -9.65 -29.91 -11.45
CA PRO A 425 -9.19 -28.93 -12.44
C PRO A 425 -9.49 -27.47 -12.08
N ASN A 426 -10.52 -27.23 -11.28
CA ASN A 426 -11.02 -25.91 -10.95
C ASN A 426 -10.75 -25.51 -9.50
N THR A 427 -10.21 -26.38 -8.67
CA THR A 427 -10.10 -26.13 -7.22
C THR A 427 -8.75 -26.55 -6.69
N SER A 428 -8.06 -25.65 -6.00
CA SER A 428 -6.86 -25.95 -5.26
C SER A 428 -6.95 -25.51 -3.80
N VAL A 429 -6.19 -26.16 -2.94
CA VAL A 429 -6.01 -25.76 -1.55
C VAL A 429 -4.53 -25.55 -1.25
N PHE A 430 -4.23 -24.54 -0.46
CA PHE A 430 -2.88 -24.30 -0.03
C PHE A 430 -2.76 -24.15 1.47
N THR A 431 -1.59 -24.46 1.97
CA THR A 431 -1.17 -24.07 3.32
C THR A 431 0.27 -23.61 3.29
N ASN A 432 0.59 -22.56 4.05
CA ASN A 432 1.95 -22.18 4.28
C ASN A 432 2.20 -21.80 5.74
N TYR A 433 3.44 -22.00 6.15
CA TYR A 433 3.99 -21.48 7.39
C TYR A 433 5.23 -20.66 7.07
N ASN A 434 5.33 -19.48 7.68
CA ASN A 434 6.54 -18.66 7.55
C ASN A 434 6.90 -17.96 8.85
N GLN A 435 8.18 -17.68 9.01
CA GLN A 435 8.73 -16.78 10.01
C GLN A 435 9.24 -15.53 9.29
N ALA A 436 8.78 -14.37 9.76
CA ALA A 436 9.11 -13.07 9.20
C ALA A 436 9.63 -12.12 10.29
N PHE A 437 10.25 -11.03 9.86
CA PHE A 437 10.78 -10.01 10.75
C PHE A 437 10.58 -8.60 10.22
N GLN A 438 10.72 -7.62 11.12
CA GLN A 438 10.81 -6.20 10.82
C GLN A 438 11.92 -5.59 11.65
N ALA A 439 12.93 -5.07 10.98
CA ALA A 439 13.94 -4.22 11.60
C ALA A 439 13.36 -2.84 11.96
N PRO A 440 13.82 -2.19 13.01
CA PRO A 440 13.32 -0.89 13.40
C PRO A 440 13.50 0.16 12.30
N LEU A 441 12.53 1.06 12.21
CA LEU A 441 12.69 2.30 11.45
C LEU A 441 13.51 3.29 12.27
N ILE A 442 14.31 4.09 11.60
CA ILE A 442 15.22 5.03 12.30
C ILE A 442 14.50 6.02 13.23
N ASP A 443 13.26 6.41 12.92
CA ASP A 443 12.47 7.27 13.81
C ASP A 443 12.02 6.58 15.11
N ARG A 444 12.08 5.24 15.19
CA ARG A 444 11.75 4.49 16.40
C ARG A 444 12.83 4.60 17.47
N PHE A 445 13.97 5.15 17.14
CA PHE A 445 15.05 5.41 18.08
C PHE A 445 14.90 6.76 18.81
N PHE A 446 13.86 7.55 18.48
CA PHE A 446 13.67 8.90 18.99
C PHE A 446 12.29 9.07 19.65
N VAL A 447 12.25 9.92 20.65
CA VAL A 447 11.04 10.46 21.29
C VAL A 447 11.05 11.99 21.24
N SER A 448 9.87 12.59 21.33
CA SER A 448 9.77 14.03 21.44
C SER A 448 10.31 14.49 22.81
N ALA A 449 11.15 15.51 22.80
CA ALA A 449 11.60 16.13 24.04
C ALA A 449 10.41 16.75 24.79
N THR A 450 10.52 16.79 26.12
CA THR A 450 9.50 17.39 26.98
C THR A 450 9.74 18.86 27.17
N TRP A 451 8.65 19.62 27.22
CA TRP A 451 8.72 21.05 27.53
C TRP A 451 9.45 21.30 28.89
N PRO A 452 10.39 22.25 29.02
CA PRO A 452 10.70 23.31 28.04
C PRO A 452 11.64 22.93 26.90
N ALA A 453 12.23 21.71 26.87
CA ALA A 453 13.04 21.26 25.76
C ALA A 453 12.16 21.01 24.51
N THR A 454 12.70 21.29 23.33
CA THR A 454 12.03 21.07 22.05
C THR A 454 12.89 20.17 21.18
N GLY A 455 12.23 19.40 20.27
CA GLY A 455 12.90 18.54 19.31
C GLY A 455 12.84 17.06 19.67
N GLN A 456 13.81 16.30 19.21
CA GLN A 456 13.89 14.84 19.37
C GLN A 456 15.06 14.47 20.29
N VAL A 457 14.84 13.44 21.11
CA VAL A 457 15.85 12.84 21.98
C VAL A 457 16.03 11.38 21.57
N PHE A 458 17.25 10.91 21.45
CA PHE A 458 17.55 9.50 21.20
C PHE A 458 17.15 8.65 22.42
N ASN A 459 16.27 7.68 22.21
CA ASN A 459 15.69 6.81 23.24
C ASN A 459 16.35 5.42 23.31
N GLY A 460 17.32 5.15 22.44
CA GLY A 460 17.96 3.84 22.31
C GLY A 460 17.42 3.02 21.12
N PHE A 461 18.14 1.92 20.82
CA PHE A 461 17.76 0.99 19.77
C PHE A 461 16.68 0.04 20.26
N VAL A 462 15.47 0.09 19.66
CA VAL A 462 14.38 -0.86 19.96
C VAL A 462 14.61 -2.21 19.26
N LYS A 463 14.07 -3.28 19.82
CA LYS A 463 14.23 -4.63 19.25
C LYS A 463 13.47 -4.80 17.95
N PRO A 464 13.99 -5.60 16.99
CA PRO A 464 13.23 -6.02 15.81
C PRO A 464 12.00 -6.85 16.20
N SER A 465 10.89 -6.62 15.51
CA SER A 465 9.69 -7.46 15.63
C SER A 465 9.85 -8.75 14.82
N LYS A 466 9.33 -9.87 15.34
CA LYS A 466 9.33 -11.18 14.68
C LYS A 466 7.92 -11.75 14.65
N SER A 467 7.53 -12.39 13.55
CA SER A 467 6.23 -13.06 13.44
C SER A 467 6.37 -14.50 12.96
N LYS A 468 5.42 -15.35 13.42
CA LYS A 468 5.20 -16.71 12.92
C LYS A 468 3.79 -16.74 12.36
N ASN A 469 3.68 -17.02 11.07
CA ASN A 469 2.45 -16.94 10.33
C ASN A 469 2.05 -18.31 9.80
N ILE A 470 0.75 -18.64 9.87
CA ILE A 470 0.14 -19.77 9.19
C ILE A 470 -1.02 -19.27 8.35
N ASN A 471 -1.10 -19.78 7.13
CA ASN A 471 -2.20 -19.52 6.22
C ASN A 471 -2.73 -20.84 5.68
N ILE A 472 -4.06 -20.93 5.55
CA ILE A 472 -4.76 -22.02 4.89
C ILE A 472 -5.75 -21.39 3.93
N GLY A 473 -5.74 -21.78 2.67
CA GLY A 473 -6.63 -21.19 1.68
C GLY A 473 -7.14 -22.16 0.65
N LEU A 474 -8.19 -21.70 -0.03
CA LEU A 474 -8.85 -22.39 -1.13
C LEU A 474 -8.96 -21.41 -2.29
N ASN A 475 -8.60 -21.89 -3.49
CA ASN A 475 -8.84 -21.21 -4.74
C ASN A 475 -9.83 -22.03 -5.57
N HIS A 476 -10.81 -21.37 -6.18
CA HIS A 476 -11.76 -21.96 -7.09
C HIS A 476 -11.95 -21.09 -8.31
N LEU A 477 -11.69 -21.64 -9.49
CA LEU A 477 -11.75 -20.93 -10.76
C LEU A 477 -12.61 -21.71 -11.75
N THR A 478 -13.63 -21.05 -12.27
CA THR A 478 -14.46 -21.51 -13.38
C THR A 478 -14.52 -20.42 -14.45
N ASP A 479 -15.14 -20.67 -15.59
CA ASP A 479 -15.31 -19.66 -16.64
C ASP A 479 -15.96 -18.37 -16.14
N ASN A 480 -16.84 -18.46 -15.14
CA ASN A 480 -17.64 -17.35 -14.65
C ASN A 480 -17.40 -16.98 -13.16
N SER A 481 -16.52 -17.71 -12.45
CA SER A 481 -16.24 -17.45 -11.04
C SER A 481 -14.78 -17.64 -10.71
N LYS A 482 -14.19 -16.64 -10.06
CA LYS A 482 -12.85 -16.72 -9.45
C LYS A 482 -12.98 -16.39 -7.97
N THR A 483 -12.84 -17.40 -7.11
CA THR A 483 -13.01 -17.28 -5.66
C THR A 483 -11.73 -17.69 -4.95
N LYS A 484 -11.29 -16.86 -4.01
CA LYS A 484 -10.17 -17.17 -3.11
C LYS A 484 -10.62 -16.94 -1.68
N VAL A 485 -10.39 -17.90 -0.79
CA VAL A 485 -10.66 -17.81 0.65
C VAL A 485 -9.38 -18.13 1.39
N THR A 486 -9.00 -17.31 2.36
CA THR A 486 -7.82 -17.55 3.19
C THR A 486 -8.16 -17.35 4.65
N LEU A 487 -7.84 -18.33 5.46
CA LEU A 487 -7.76 -18.23 6.93
C LEU A 487 -6.30 -18.00 7.30
N TYR A 488 -6.04 -17.07 8.21
CA TYR A 488 -4.69 -16.78 8.65
C TYR A 488 -4.59 -16.56 10.15
N ARG A 489 -3.41 -16.86 10.70
CA ARG A 489 -2.98 -16.46 12.03
C ARG A 489 -1.50 -16.07 12.02
N SER A 490 -1.21 -14.92 12.64
CA SER A 490 0.13 -14.36 12.84
C SER A 490 0.33 -14.15 14.34
N ASN A 491 1.32 -14.81 14.92
CA ASN A 491 1.77 -14.57 16.29
C ASN A 491 3.03 -13.71 16.22
N VAL A 492 2.99 -12.52 16.84
CA VAL A 492 4.07 -11.53 16.79
C VAL A 492 4.73 -11.43 18.15
N LYS A 493 6.06 -11.35 18.13
CA LYS A 493 6.90 -11.11 19.30
C LYS A 493 7.66 -9.80 19.11
N ASP A 494 7.87 -9.06 20.20
CA ASP A 494 8.56 -7.77 20.23
C ASP A 494 7.95 -6.76 19.24
N GLU A 495 6.62 -6.70 19.13
CA GLU A 495 5.95 -5.77 18.21
C GLU A 495 6.23 -4.32 18.62
N MET A 496 6.83 -3.54 17.72
CA MET A 496 7.15 -2.13 17.97
C MET A 496 5.88 -1.29 18.02
N PHE A 497 5.76 -0.40 19.00
CA PHE A 497 4.68 0.56 19.09
C PHE A 497 5.15 1.88 19.72
N LEU A 498 4.42 2.96 19.45
CA LEU A 498 4.61 4.24 20.09
C LEU A 498 3.61 4.34 21.23
N CYS A 499 4.10 4.29 22.44
CA CYS A 499 3.31 4.56 23.63
C CYS A 499 3.38 6.06 23.93
N LYS A 500 2.26 6.76 23.86
CA LYS A 500 2.18 8.16 24.27
C LYS A 500 1.57 8.29 25.62
N ALA A 501 2.18 9.16 26.44
CA ALA A 501 1.62 9.57 27.70
C ALA A 501 0.38 10.44 27.46
N ASN A 502 -0.75 9.97 27.91
CA ASN A 502 -1.96 10.78 28.13
C ASN A 502 -2.69 10.24 29.34
N ALA A 503 -3.69 10.95 29.82
CA ALA A 503 -4.45 10.57 31.02
C ALA A 503 -5.12 9.18 30.92
N ALA A 504 -5.22 8.59 29.75
CA ALA A 504 -5.82 7.30 29.48
C ALA A 504 -4.80 6.20 29.15
N SER A 505 -3.50 6.49 29.01
CA SER A 505 -2.44 5.52 28.73
C SER A 505 -1.60 5.21 29.96
N ASP A 506 -1.24 3.95 30.15
CA ASP A 506 -0.35 3.51 31.24
C ASP A 506 1.14 3.61 30.87
N CYS A 507 1.49 4.44 29.88
CA CYS A 507 2.84 4.54 29.28
C CYS A 507 3.73 5.62 29.87
N GLY A 508 3.50 6.02 31.13
CA GLY A 508 4.34 7.02 31.79
C GLY A 508 4.13 8.46 31.29
N THR A 509 4.96 9.41 31.77
CA THR A 509 4.79 10.85 31.52
C THR A 509 5.23 11.27 30.12
N PHE A 510 5.91 10.42 29.37
CA PHE A 510 6.53 10.74 28.08
C PHE A 510 6.27 9.63 27.06
N GLY A 511 6.03 10.01 25.79
CA GLY A 511 5.90 9.04 24.74
C GLY A 511 7.20 8.27 24.53
N GLU A 512 7.14 6.95 24.52
CA GLU A 512 8.27 6.07 24.27
C GLU A 512 7.98 5.10 23.14
N ASN A 513 9.01 4.81 22.34
CA ASN A 513 8.97 3.66 21.44
C ASN A 513 9.33 2.41 22.22
N LEU A 514 8.41 1.46 22.26
CA LEU A 514 8.52 0.25 23.05
C LEU A 514 8.26 -0.98 22.17
N ASN A 515 8.52 -2.17 22.74
CA ASN A 515 8.14 -3.44 22.16
C ASN A 515 7.06 -4.11 23.03
N LEU A 516 5.96 -4.54 22.42
CA LEU A 516 5.00 -5.47 23.04
C LEU A 516 5.58 -6.87 23.02
N ASP A 517 5.53 -7.59 24.13
CA ASP A 517 6.14 -8.91 24.23
C ASP A 517 5.49 -9.91 23.28
N LYS A 518 4.15 -9.98 23.26
CA LYS A 518 3.40 -10.86 22.37
C LYS A 518 2.10 -10.21 21.93
N SER A 519 1.78 -10.39 20.66
CA SER A 519 0.47 -10.07 20.09
C SER A 519 0.09 -11.12 19.05
N HIS A 520 -1.19 -11.19 18.69
CA HIS A 520 -1.61 -11.98 17.55
C HIS A 520 -2.58 -11.25 16.65
N LYS A 521 -2.57 -11.66 15.39
CA LYS A 521 -3.49 -11.22 14.36
C LYS A 521 -4.05 -12.45 13.65
N GLN A 522 -5.37 -12.52 13.49
CA GLN A 522 -6.03 -13.64 12.81
C GLN A 522 -7.26 -13.18 12.08
N GLY A 523 -7.66 -13.91 11.07
CA GLY A 523 -8.83 -13.55 10.31
C GLY A 523 -9.14 -14.43 9.11
N LEU A 524 -10.10 -13.93 8.33
CA LEU A 524 -10.55 -14.52 7.09
C LEU A 524 -10.48 -13.44 5.98
N GLU A 525 -9.98 -13.83 4.83
CA GLU A 525 -9.98 -13.03 3.61
C GLU A 525 -10.77 -13.77 2.54
N LEU A 526 -11.68 -13.07 1.85
CA LEU A 526 -12.46 -13.58 0.74
C LEU A 526 -12.34 -12.64 -0.44
N GLN A 527 -12.00 -13.17 -1.59
CA GLN A 527 -12.10 -12.50 -2.88
C GLN A 527 -13.01 -13.30 -3.79
N ASN A 528 -13.88 -12.61 -4.50
CA ASN A 528 -14.74 -13.24 -5.50
C ASN A 528 -14.98 -12.29 -6.66
N LYS A 529 -14.68 -12.75 -7.86
CA LYS A 529 -15.17 -12.16 -9.11
C LYS A 529 -16.19 -13.11 -9.67
N TYR A 530 -17.37 -12.61 -10.05
CA TYR A 530 -18.44 -13.44 -10.61
C TYR A 530 -19.10 -12.76 -11.81
N ILE A 531 -19.24 -13.50 -12.90
CA ILE A 531 -19.91 -13.10 -14.14
C ILE A 531 -21.27 -13.77 -14.19
N PHE A 532 -22.33 -13.01 -13.91
CA PHE A 532 -23.72 -13.51 -13.97
C PHE A 532 -24.22 -13.68 -15.39
N SER A 533 -23.78 -12.76 -16.27
CA SER A 533 -24.13 -12.74 -17.68
C SER A 533 -23.11 -11.87 -18.43
N PRO A 534 -23.14 -11.83 -19.78
CA PRO A 534 -22.28 -10.92 -20.55
C PRO A 534 -22.41 -9.44 -20.16
N LYS A 535 -23.52 -9.07 -19.53
CA LYS A 535 -23.78 -7.67 -19.11
C LYS A 535 -23.51 -7.40 -17.62
N TRP A 536 -23.52 -8.41 -16.77
CA TRP A 536 -23.44 -8.24 -15.32
C TRP A 536 -22.31 -9.01 -14.70
N SER A 537 -21.47 -8.32 -13.96
CA SER A 537 -20.44 -8.94 -13.12
C SER A 537 -20.32 -8.24 -11.77
N THR A 538 -19.72 -8.95 -10.82
CA THR A 538 -19.41 -8.43 -9.47
C THR A 538 -17.97 -8.71 -9.10
N ASP A 539 -17.42 -7.83 -8.26
CA ASP A 539 -16.13 -8.01 -7.61
C ASP A 539 -16.32 -7.74 -6.10
N LEU A 540 -15.93 -8.70 -5.28
CA LEU A 540 -16.05 -8.64 -3.82
C LEU A 540 -14.70 -8.93 -3.18
N ASN A 541 -14.24 -8.00 -2.35
CA ASN A 541 -13.12 -8.19 -1.43
C ASN A 541 -13.61 -7.99 0.00
N TYR A 542 -13.46 -8.99 0.84
CA TYR A 542 -13.83 -8.95 2.24
C TYR A 542 -12.70 -9.43 3.12
N ALA A 543 -12.39 -8.68 4.18
CA ALA A 543 -11.46 -9.10 5.21
C ALA A 543 -12.10 -8.96 6.59
N TYR A 544 -12.07 -10.04 7.37
CA TYR A 544 -12.35 -10.06 8.78
C TYR A 544 -11.05 -10.19 9.56
N THR A 545 -10.80 -9.31 10.52
CA THR A 545 -9.52 -9.23 11.22
C THR A 545 -9.73 -9.05 12.72
N ILE A 546 -9.07 -9.88 13.51
CA ILE A 546 -8.89 -9.71 14.95
C ILE A 546 -7.41 -9.48 15.20
N ALA A 547 -7.05 -8.41 15.91
CA ALA A 547 -5.68 -8.11 16.33
C ALA A 547 -5.68 -7.78 17.82
N LYS A 548 -4.93 -8.54 18.62
CA LYS A 548 -4.89 -8.39 20.07
C LYS A 548 -3.49 -8.45 20.62
N ILE A 549 -3.29 -7.76 21.74
CA ILE A 549 -2.11 -7.85 22.59
C ILE A 549 -2.28 -9.01 23.53
N ASP A 550 -1.35 -9.95 23.55
CA ASP A 550 -1.40 -11.15 24.38
C ASP A 550 -0.66 -10.96 25.71
N SER A 551 0.52 -10.32 25.65
CA SER A 551 1.28 -9.94 26.85
C SER A 551 2.04 -8.64 26.66
N ASP A 552 2.12 -7.88 27.77
CA ASP A 552 2.84 -6.63 27.91
C ASP A 552 3.53 -6.63 29.27
N ASP A 553 4.77 -7.15 29.32
CA ASP A 553 5.53 -7.28 30.57
C ASP A 553 5.99 -5.92 31.10
N LYS A 554 6.31 -4.96 30.21
CA LYS A 554 6.72 -3.60 30.59
C LYS A 554 5.60 -2.77 31.22
N GLY A 555 4.36 -2.99 30.74
CA GLY A 555 3.15 -2.35 31.29
C GLY A 555 2.51 -3.18 32.42
N ASN A 556 3.22 -4.12 33.03
CA ASN A 556 2.68 -5.03 34.06
C ASN A 556 1.36 -5.71 33.65
N GLY A 557 1.21 -6.01 32.37
CA GLY A 557 0.02 -6.64 31.81
C GLY A 557 -1.17 -5.72 31.59
N ALA A 558 -1.03 -4.41 31.72
CA ALA A 558 -2.13 -3.45 31.53
C ALA A 558 -2.76 -3.47 30.14
N LEU A 559 -1.99 -3.87 29.12
CA LEU A 559 -2.44 -3.98 27.73
C LEU A 559 -2.90 -5.39 27.35
N ASN A 560 -2.83 -6.40 28.25
CA ASN A 560 -3.21 -7.76 27.96
C ASN A 560 -4.68 -7.88 27.52
N GLY A 561 -4.94 -8.60 26.43
CA GLY A 561 -6.27 -8.80 25.84
C GLY A 561 -6.82 -7.59 25.07
N LYS A 562 -6.10 -6.45 25.06
CA LYS A 562 -6.53 -5.24 24.34
C LYS A 562 -6.42 -5.42 22.83
N THR A 563 -7.21 -4.64 22.09
CA THR A 563 -7.23 -4.66 20.63
C THR A 563 -6.23 -3.63 20.08
N ASN A 564 -5.47 -3.98 19.05
CA ASN A 564 -4.59 -3.03 18.37
C ASN A 564 -5.38 -1.84 17.81
N PRO A 565 -4.92 -0.60 18.06
CA PRO A 565 -5.56 0.61 17.55
C PRO A 565 -5.66 0.64 16.03
N MET A 566 -6.59 1.44 15.51
CA MET A 566 -6.82 1.68 14.06
C MET A 566 -7.01 0.38 13.25
N THR A 567 -7.45 -0.70 13.90
CA THR A 567 -7.77 -1.98 13.27
C THR A 567 -9.27 -2.19 13.21
N SER A 568 -9.84 -2.08 12.01
CA SER A 568 -11.25 -2.40 11.74
C SER A 568 -11.44 -3.91 11.63
N LYS A 569 -12.45 -4.46 12.30
CA LYS A 569 -12.76 -5.90 12.23
C LYS A 569 -13.25 -6.32 10.84
N HIS A 570 -14.03 -5.46 10.18
CA HIS A 570 -14.59 -5.72 8.85
C HIS A 570 -14.11 -4.68 7.88
N ASN A 571 -13.57 -5.12 6.74
CA ASN A 571 -13.21 -4.30 5.59
C ASN A 571 -13.83 -4.94 4.36
N ILE A 572 -14.70 -4.19 3.65
CA ILE A 572 -15.45 -4.67 2.49
C ILE A 572 -15.24 -3.72 1.34
N SER A 573 -14.98 -4.25 0.17
CA SER A 573 -15.10 -3.56 -1.11
C SER A 573 -15.95 -4.43 -2.03
N ALA A 574 -17.10 -3.94 -2.44
CA ALA A 574 -18.02 -4.66 -3.33
C ALA A 574 -18.38 -3.80 -4.51
N SER A 575 -18.20 -4.31 -5.72
CA SER A 575 -18.53 -3.63 -6.96
C SER A 575 -19.54 -4.43 -7.76
N VAL A 576 -20.48 -3.72 -8.38
CA VAL A 576 -21.39 -4.25 -9.41
C VAL A 576 -21.06 -3.53 -10.70
N ILE A 577 -20.79 -4.29 -11.76
CA ILE A 577 -20.43 -3.79 -13.08
C ILE A 577 -21.53 -4.14 -14.05
N TYR A 578 -22.01 -3.16 -14.79
CA TYR A 578 -23.00 -3.33 -15.84
C TYR A 578 -22.47 -2.83 -17.17
N SER A 579 -22.32 -3.73 -18.14
CA SER A 579 -21.97 -3.43 -19.52
C SER A 579 -23.24 -3.14 -20.33
N LEU A 580 -23.44 -1.85 -20.68
CA LEU A 580 -24.57 -1.45 -21.52
C LEU A 580 -24.43 -2.08 -22.92
N ASN A 581 -23.22 -1.99 -23.46
CA ASN A 581 -22.74 -2.59 -24.70
C ASN A 581 -21.21 -2.73 -24.64
N ASP A 582 -20.57 -3.13 -25.71
CA ASP A 582 -19.11 -3.33 -25.78
C ASP A 582 -18.31 -2.04 -25.54
N ASN A 583 -18.92 -0.89 -25.79
CA ASN A 583 -18.29 0.43 -25.71
C ASN A 583 -18.59 1.19 -24.43
N ALA A 584 -19.58 0.75 -23.63
CA ALA A 584 -20.04 1.50 -22.46
C ALA A 584 -20.30 0.61 -21.26
N ASN A 585 -19.74 0.98 -20.11
CA ASN A 585 -19.98 0.30 -18.84
C ASN A 585 -20.20 1.27 -17.68
N MET A 586 -20.91 0.78 -16.68
CA MET A 586 -21.14 1.44 -15.40
C MET A 586 -20.64 0.55 -14.28
N MET A 587 -20.09 1.15 -13.23
CA MET A 587 -19.69 0.43 -12.02
C MET A 587 -20.14 1.19 -10.78
N LEU A 588 -20.77 0.47 -9.85
CA LEU A 588 -21.10 0.96 -8.53
C LEU A 588 -20.27 0.20 -7.51
N THR A 589 -19.46 0.92 -6.74
CA THR A 589 -18.59 0.34 -5.71
C THR A 589 -19.01 0.81 -4.33
N GLN A 590 -19.24 -0.13 -3.43
CA GLN A 590 -19.48 0.10 -2.03
C GLN A 590 -18.23 -0.23 -1.21
N LYS A 591 -17.71 0.73 -0.46
CA LYS A 591 -16.59 0.54 0.48
C LYS A 591 -17.09 0.70 1.90
N TYR A 592 -16.79 -0.26 2.78
CA TYR A 592 -17.14 -0.24 4.20
C TYR A 592 -15.98 -0.68 5.06
N ARG A 593 -15.72 0.01 6.15
CA ARG A 593 -14.86 -0.40 7.25
C ARG A 593 -15.57 -0.20 8.58
N SER A 594 -15.53 -1.19 9.44
CA SER A 594 -16.14 -1.09 10.76
C SER A 594 -15.36 -0.15 11.69
N LYS A 595 -15.97 0.26 12.79
CA LYS A 595 -15.35 1.04 13.86
C LYS A 595 -14.05 0.40 14.32
N ALA A 596 -13.09 1.26 14.75
CA ALA A 596 -11.81 0.85 15.33
C ALA A 596 -11.53 1.68 16.58
N PHE A 597 -10.62 1.21 17.45
CA PHE A 597 -10.06 2.05 18.50
C PHE A 597 -9.25 3.18 17.87
N ALA A 598 -9.24 4.33 18.55
CA ALA A 598 -8.52 5.51 18.09
C ALA A 598 -7.00 5.23 17.96
N GLU A 599 -6.30 6.06 17.21
CA GLU A 599 -4.85 5.96 17.11
C GLU A 599 -4.21 6.14 18.50
N GLU A 600 -3.23 5.32 18.82
CA GLU A 600 -2.52 5.30 20.10
C GLU A 600 -3.35 4.81 21.31
N ASP A 601 -4.61 4.44 21.15
CA ASP A 601 -5.46 3.86 22.21
C ASP A 601 -5.15 2.37 22.42
N TYR A 602 -3.92 2.05 22.83
CA TYR A 602 -3.52 0.66 23.10
C TYR A 602 -4.20 0.10 24.35
N ALA A 603 -4.55 0.95 25.32
CA ALA A 603 -5.29 0.55 26.53
C ALA A 603 -6.80 0.36 26.26
N ASN A 604 -7.30 0.77 25.09
CA ASN A 604 -8.71 0.75 24.71
C ASN A 604 -9.62 1.54 25.68
N LYS A 605 -9.08 2.65 26.20
CA LYS A 605 -9.71 3.49 27.24
C LYS A 605 -10.26 4.82 26.72
N PHE A 606 -9.87 5.25 25.49
CA PHE A 606 -10.34 6.54 24.96
C PHE A 606 -11.86 6.52 24.80
N ALA A 607 -12.49 7.62 25.20
CA ALA A 607 -13.96 7.76 25.16
C ALA A 607 -14.51 7.63 23.72
N LYS A 608 -13.69 8.02 22.73
CA LYS A 608 -14.09 8.03 21.32
C LYS A 608 -13.36 6.95 20.53
N LYS A 609 -14.08 6.34 19.59
CA LYS A 609 -13.54 5.37 18.63
C LYS A 609 -13.58 5.98 17.24
N GLN A 610 -12.64 5.56 16.40
CA GLN A 610 -12.69 5.82 14.96
C GLN A 610 -14.05 5.31 14.44
N LYS A 611 -14.87 6.23 13.90
CA LYS A 611 -16.17 5.90 13.31
C LYS A 611 -16.00 4.96 12.10
N GLU A 612 -17.05 4.23 11.76
CA GLU A 612 -17.08 3.45 10.53
C GLU A 612 -16.90 4.33 9.30
N TYR A 613 -16.23 3.78 8.31
CA TYR A 613 -16.13 4.38 6.98
C TYR A 613 -17.13 3.72 6.04
N ASN A 614 -17.90 4.52 5.32
CA ASN A 614 -18.90 4.05 4.37
C ASN A 614 -18.91 5.00 3.17
N SER A 615 -18.55 4.51 1.99
CA SER A 615 -18.50 5.31 0.76
C SER A 615 -19.04 4.50 -0.42
N THR A 616 -19.94 5.10 -1.17
CA THR A 616 -20.45 4.56 -2.43
C THR A 616 -19.90 5.40 -3.56
N ASN A 617 -19.27 4.75 -4.56
CA ASN A 617 -18.70 5.41 -5.72
C ASN A 617 -19.44 4.93 -6.98
N PHE A 618 -19.65 5.83 -7.93
CA PHE A 618 -20.20 5.54 -9.24
C PHE A 618 -19.18 5.90 -10.31
N ASN A 619 -19.01 5.00 -11.28
CA ASN A 619 -18.13 5.19 -12.43
C ASN A 619 -18.89 4.87 -13.72
N PHE A 620 -18.70 5.70 -14.74
CA PHE A 620 -19.20 5.47 -16.09
C PHE A 620 -18.03 5.61 -17.08
N SER A 621 -17.98 4.73 -18.05
CA SER A 621 -16.96 4.76 -19.11
C SER A 621 -17.62 4.53 -20.46
N TYR A 622 -17.22 5.31 -21.46
CA TYR A 622 -17.68 5.21 -22.83
C TYR A 622 -16.52 5.36 -23.82
N SER A 623 -16.34 4.37 -24.71
CA SER A 623 -15.32 4.36 -25.75
C SER A 623 -16.02 4.24 -27.12
N PRO A 624 -16.32 5.37 -27.80
CA PRO A 624 -17.00 5.33 -29.11
C PRO A 624 -16.20 4.59 -30.18
N ASN A 625 -14.88 4.56 -30.07
CA ASN A 625 -13.95 3.78 -30.87
C ASN A 625 -12.72 3.38 -30.02
N GLU A 626 -11.72 2.74 -30.61
CA GLU A 626 -10.51 2.28 -29.93
C GLU A 626 -9.59 3.39 -29.44
N ASP A 627 -9.67 4.56 -30.07
CA ASP A 627 -8.77 5.70 -29.79
C ASP A 627 -9.32 6.66 -28.74
N LEU A 628 -10.65 6.73 -28.58
CA LEU A 628 -11.29 7.76 -27.77
C LEU A 628 -12.05 7.14 -26.61
N LYS A 629 -11.78 7.62 -25.40
CA LYS A 629 -12.46 7.17 -24.19
C LYS A 629 -12.88 8.34 -23.30
N PHE A 630 -14.15 8.33 -22.89
CA PHE A 630 -14.73 9.24 -21.92
C PHE A 630 -14.94 8.52 -20.59
N ASN A 631 -14.71 9.22 -19.49
CA ASN A 631 -14.97 8.73 -18.13
C ASN A 631 -15.72 9.79 -17.35
N PHE A 632 -16.64 9.33 -16.51
CA PHE A 632 -17.36 10.17 -15.55
C PHE A 632 -17.43 9.44 -14.20
N ASP A 633 -17.01 10.08 -13.12
CA ASP A 633 -16.85 9.45 -11.83
C ASP A 633 -17.43 10.31 -10.71
N ILE A 634 -18.10 9.67 -9.77
CA ILE A 634 -18.58 10.28 -8.53
C ILE A 634 -18.04 9.44 -7.37
N GLU A 635 -17.11 9.99 -6.60
CA GLU A 635 -16.67 9.41 -5.34
C GLU A 635 -17.54 9.93 -4.19
N ASN A 636 -17.86 9.04 -3.25
CA ASN A 636 -18.71 9.35 -2.11
C ASN A 636 -20.08 9.97 -2.51
N LEU A 637 -20.83 9.21 -3.31
CA LEU A 637 -22.11 9.61 -3.91
C LEU A 637 -23.10 10.21 -2.89
N PHE A 638 -23.11 9.71 -1.65
CA PHE A 638 -24.05 10.11 -0.60
C PHE A 638 -23.49 11.19 0.35
N LYS A 639 -22.31 11.78 0.06
CA LYS A 639 -21.66 12.84 0.85
C LYS A 639 -21.42 12.46 2.32
N ASN A 640 -21.09 11.21 2.61
CA ASN A 640 -20.80 10.82 3.98
C ASN A 640 -19.53 11.54 4.49
N SER A 641 -19.67 12.21 5.64
CA SER A 641 -18.53 12.81 6.34
C SER A 641 -17.88 11.80 7.28
N TYR A 642 -16.57 11.66 7.20
CA TYR A 642 -15.80 10.77 8.08
C TYR A 642 -14.42 11.35 8.34
N GLY A 643 -13.96 11.20 9.58
CA GLY A 643 -12.57 11.39 9.95
C GLY A 643 -11.78 10.13 9.60
N THR A 644 -10.61 10.27 9.03
CA THR A 644 -9.79 9.12 8.64
C THR A 644 -8.84 8.66 9.72
N ARG A 645 -8.59 9.51 10.70
CA ARG A 645 -7.67 9.26 11.79
C ARG A 645 -8.14 10.01 13.02
N LEU A 646 -8.67 9.29 14.00
CA LEU A 646 -9.00 9.80 15.31
C LEU A 646 -7.85 9.51 16.25
N ARG A 647 -7.39 10.53 16.98
CA ARG A 647 -6.34 10.44 17.98
C ARG A 647 -6.78 11.23 19.22
N ASP A 648 -7.10 10.51 20.31
CA ASP A 648 -7.70 11.07 21.50
C ASP A 648 -8.94 11.93 21.16
N ASP A 649 -8.92 13.23 21.39
CA ASP A 649 -10.00 14.16 21.08
C ASP A 649 -9.83 14.92 19.74
N VAL A 650 -8.88 14.52 18.90
CA VAL A 650 -8.59 15.19 17.64
C VAL A 650 -8.86 14.31 16.45
N ILE A 651 -9.48 14.89 15.43
CA ILE A 651 -9.85 14.22 14.18
C ILE A 651 -9.08 14.84 13.04
N TYR A 652 -8.36 14.01 12.28
CA TYR A 652 -7.89 14.42 10.97
C TYR A 652 -9.03 14.20 9.99
N PRO A 653 -9.50 15.29 9.31
CA PRO A 653 -10.59 15.17 8.37
C PRO A 653 -10.22 14.20 7.25
N GLY A 654 -11.21 13.50 6.73
CA GLY A 654 -11.06 12.69 5.54
C GLY A 654 -10.97 13.54 4.29
N ASN A 655 -10.93 12.88 3.14
CA ASN A 655 -11.09 13.58 1.86
C ASN A 655 -12.46 14.28 1.83
N SER A 656 -12.57 15.23 0.89
CA SER A 656 -13.78 15.97 0.58
C SER A 656 -15.06 15.11 0.57
N THR A 657 -16.20 15.74 0.79
CA THR A 657 -17.48 15.05 0.88
C THR A 657 -17.81 14.27 -0.39
N ARG A 658 -17.96 14.92 -1.53
CA ARG A 658 -18.23 14.28 -2.83
C ARG A 658 -17.25 14.80 -3.87
N ASN A 659 -16.54 13.90 -4.55
CA ASN A 659 -15.73 14.27 -5.71
C ASN A 659 -16.45 13.87 -6.98
N ILE A 660 -16.58 14.82 -7.91
CA ILE A 660 -17.13 14.60 -9.26
C ILE A 660 -16.00 14.92 -10.23
N LYS A 661 -15.73 14.03 -11.16
CA LYS A 661 -14.69 14.20 -12.17
C LYS A 661 -15.12 13.64 -13.51
N ALA A 662 -14.64 14.27 -14.57
CA ALA A 662 -14.81 13.82 -15.94
C ALA A 662 -13.46 13.80 -16.63
N GLY A 663 -13.24 12.81 -17.46
CA GLY A 663 -11.96 12.60 -18.15
C GLY A 663 -12.14 12.19 -19.59
N LEU A 664 -11.13 12.54 -20.40
CA LEU A 664 -10.98 12.19 -21.78
C LEU A 664 -9.60 11.55 -21.97
N THR A 665 -9.53 10.46 -22.69
CA THR A 665 -8.28 9.86 -23.19
C THR A 665 -8.35 9.72 -24.69
N TYR A 666 -7.29 10.14 -25.37
CA TYR A 666 -7.10 9.93 -26.80
C TYR A 666 -5.81 9.16 -27.03
N LYS A 667 -5.89 8.09 -27.83
CA LYS A 667 -4.79 7.25 -28.27
C LYS A 667 -4.48 7.58 -29.73
N PHE A 668 -3.21 7.68 -30.07
CA PHE A 668 -2.74 7.98 -31.43
C PHE A 668 -2.41 6.71 -32.21
#